data_ef2fab218f5799cb0a44044cdb6b2091
#
_entry.id   ef2fab218f5799cb0a44044cdb6b2091
#
_cell.length_a   1.000
_cell.length_b   1.000
_cell.length_c   1.000
_cell.angle_alpha   90.00
_cell.angle_beta   90.00
_cell.angle_gamma   90.00
#
_symmetry.space_group_name_H-M   'P 1'
#
loop_
_entity.id
_entity.type
_entity.pdbx_description
1 polymer ?
#
loop_
_entity_poly.entity_id
_entity_poly.type
_entity_poly.pdbx_seq_one_letter_code
_entity_poly.pdbx_strand_id
1 'polypeptide(L)'
;MSGWSRWSFYDNLPKTGKYKLVIKTKGYEDKVIDNVSVRVMKGRMYVRDLGQIPVNKERMIMLDEVVAKATLVKMVVKGDTMVYNAAAFNLSHGSMLDNLVKMLPGVELLNGGEIYVNGRKVSSLLLNGEDFFKGNPRIALENLPAYMVDKIKVYEKQSDRDIAFGVKKEENISYPLVMDVNLKREYRIGWIANAEGGYGTDDHCMGRAFGLRFSDHSRLTLYANINDLNDNSYSNSQGMWQGGIGSGGETNTKAGGLDLLINDRRKRYKLNSTLTVGHTKTKNEEYQSDISFLENGNVFGRSTSHSTDYSLKIRSENKLDLTNNNNWFLTVKPNVSYDRYDNSGRTMDADFSEELYENYFGESLDSLFIYGGGGQYRNILISGVRSSFWNKEHDFKADVDFDGEWKFPSFDRLRIFGDASYGSGSADGLRRTDILNGTDSSLDEFQRRFSHNSSSDYNYHFGGSYDYSVSLGKSGNGGSNSISLSPQYEYIQSYNSASRPYYILDEADEFGTWSIDKLSSSRSMIQEFMNAENSYYSSKWQMEHKGKLAINFNHYHEGKKMTNDYKDVLQINFDANVQLRHKRDKLDYSRGETDTLACRNRFFVEPDARLEFKVQRGPVEAGYALNYRYYSSSPDLLYSIDYRDSSSPLMVREGNPLLSDSHTHVVKFDFWHHFYKSRRNRYINADIQYMRINDRLCRSMTYNKVTGVRTYRPETVNGNWNIVANLNFNRPLAEK
;
A
#
# COMPACT_ATOMS: atom_id res chain seq x y z
N MET A 1 45.07 -46.71 -5.67
CA MET A 1 44.60 -47.29 -6.96
C MET A 1 44.62 -46.16 -8.00
N SER A 2 45.57 -46.19 -8.93
CA SER A 2 45.71 -45.22 -10.03
C SER A 2 44.73 -45.59 -11.13
N GLY A 3 43.63 -44.87 -11.21
CA GLY A 3 42.66 -45.06 -12.30
C GLY A 3 43.15 -44.31 -13.55
N TRP A 4 43.38 -45.04 -14.62
CA TRP A 4 43.74 -44.47 -15.90
C TRP A 4 42.45 -44.27 -16.69
N SER A 5 42.12 -43.03 -17.08
CA SER A 5 41.03 -42.74 -18.03
C SER A 5 41.66 -42.23 -19.34
N ARG A 6 41.25 -42.82 -20.46
CA ARG A 6 41.67 -42.39 -21.80
C ARG A 6 40.65 -41.42 -22.35
N TRP A 7 41.07 -40.21 -22.61
CA TRP A 7 40.24 -39.15 -23.19
C TRP A 7 40.64 -38.86 -24.60
N SER A 8 39.70 -38.78 -25.53
CA SER A 8 39.88 -38.29 -26.88
C SER A 8 39.00 -37.09 -27.10
N PHE A 9 39.58 -35.99 -27.58
CA PHE A 9 38.83 -34.80 -27.95
C PHE A 9 38.83 -34.66 -29.47
N TYR A 10 37.61 -34.37 -29.98
CA TYR A 10 37.44 -34.05 -31.39
C TYR A 10 37.00 -32.59 -31.44
N ASP A 11 37.87 -31.72 -31.98
CA ASP A 11 37.54 -30.33 -32.17
C ASP A 11 37.98 -29.86 -33.58
N ASN A 12 37.12 -29.06 -34.22
CA ASN A 12 37.35 -28.48 -35.53
C ASN A 12 38.22 -27.19 -35.39
N LEU A 13 39.49 -27.36 -35.27
CA LEU A 13 40.40 -26.25 -35.20
C LEU A 13 40.56 -25.56 -36.60
N PRO A 14 40.38 -24.21 -36.64
CA PRO A 14 40.24 -23.51 -37.95
C PRO A 14 41.52 -23.37 -38.77
N LYS A 15 42.69 -23.50 -38.18
CA LYS A 15 43.97 -23.30 -38.88
C LYS A 15 45.08 -24.19 -38.33
N THR A 16 46.04 -24.56 -39.20
CA THR A 16 47.32 -25.15 -38.77
C THR A 16 48.07 -24.15 -37.91
N GLY A 17 48.53 -24.56 -36.72
CA GLY A 17 49.21 -23.68 -35.81
C GLY A 17 49.62 -24.34 -34.49
N LYS A 18 50.15 -23.53 -33.59
CA LYS A 18 50.46 -23.94 -32.22
C LYS A 18 49.33 -23.47 -31.30
N TYR A 19 48.81 -24.40 -30.55
CA TYR A 19 47.68 -24.15 -29.64
C TYR A 19 48.12 -24.36 -28.17
N LYS A 20 47.39 -23.75 -27.29
CA LYS A 20 47.49 -23.97 -25.83
C LYS A 20 46.36 -24.85 -25.39
N LEU A 21 46.66 -25.99 -24.82
CA LEU A 21 45.65 -26.92 -24.25
C LEU A 21 45.54 -26.68 -22.76
N VAL A 22 44.35 -26.42 -22.27
CA VAL A 22 44.04 -26.27 -20.86
C VAL A 22 43.13 -27.42 -20.44
N ILE A 23 43.58 -28.27 -19.53
CA ILE A 23 42.80 -29.39 -19.00
C ILE A 23 42.24 -28.95 -17.64
N LYS A 24 40.90 -28.93 -17.55
CA LYS A 24 40.15 -28.58 -16.32
C LYS A 24 39.38 -29.79 -15.83
N THR A 25 39.67 -30.23 -14.64
CA THR A 25 38.98 -31.39 -14.03
C THR A 25 38.61 -31.06 -12.58
N LYS A 26 37.39 -31.33 -12.19
CA LYS A 26 36.90 -31.03 -10.83
C LYS A 26 37.74 -31.77 -9.78
N GLY A 27 38.35 -31.02 -8.86
CA GLY A 27 39.19 -31.55 -7.79
C GLY A 27 40.67 -31.74 -8.16
N TYR A 28 41.12 -31.22 -9.31
CA TYR A 28 42.51 -31.23 -9.75
C TYR A 28 42.89 -29.82 -10.21
N GLU A 29 44.20 -29.51 -10.08
CA GLU A 29 44.77 -28.26 -10.59
C GLU A 29 44.67 -28.17 -12.10
N ASP A 30 44.39 -26.97 -12.61
CA ASP A 30 44.37 -26.70 -14.07
C ASP A 30 45.73 -27.00 -14.69
N LYS A 31 45.76 -27.96 -15.60
CA LYS A 31 47.00 -28.31 -16.32
C LYS A 31 47.04 -27.62 -17.67
N VAL A 32 48.09 -26.84 -17.88
CA VAL A 32 48.32 -26.10 -19.12
C VAL A 32 49.47 -26.74 -19.89
N ILE A 33 49.24 -27.00 -21.18
CA ILE A 33 50.27 -27.47 -22.11
C ILE A 33 50.38 -26.46 -23.24
N ASP A 34 51.51 -25.78 -23.29
CA ASP A 34 51.79 -24.79 -24.32
C ASP A 34 52.41 -25.43 -25.59
N ASN A 35 52.27 -24.76 -26.71
CA ASN A 35 52.89 -25.11 -27.97
C ASN A 35 52.43 -26.46 -28.57
N VAL A 36 51.22 -26.89 -28.35
CA VAL A 36 50.66 -28.07 -29.04
C VAL A 36 50.49 -27.75 -30.53
N SER A 37 51.39 -28.27 -31.37
CA SER A 37 51.29 -28.02 -32.81
C SER A 37 50.29 -28.96 -33.47
N VAL A 38 49.33 -28.39 -34.18
CA VAL A 38 48.29 -29.07 -34.93
C VAL A 38 48.39 -28.72 -36.39
N ARG A 39 48.31 -29.74 -37.28
CA ARG A 39 48.22 -29.58 -38.73
C ARG A 39 46.82 -29.88 -39.21
N VAL A 40 46.17 -28.93 -39.84
CA VAL A 40 44.86 -29.14 -40.45
C VAL A 40 45.08 -29.58 -41.89
N MET A 41 44.64 -30.78 -42.24
CA MET A 41 44.68 -31.34 -43.64
C MET A 41 43.21 -31.52 -44.12
N LYS A 42 42.92 -30.95 -45.26
CA LYS A 42 41.59 -31.14 -45.89
C LYS A 42 41.27 -32.65 -46.13
N GLY A 43 40.19 -33.12 -45.52
CA GLY A 43 39.68 -34.48 -45.73
C GLY A 43 40.37 -35.60 -44.96
N ARG A 44 41.28 -35.31 -44.02
CA ARG A 44 41.89 -36.33 -43.14
C ARG A 44 41.90 -35.89 -41.70
N MET A 45 41.45 -36.78 -40.78
CA MET A 45 41.53 -36.57 -39.37
C MET A 45 43.00 -36.70 -38.91
N TYR A 46 43.56 -35.66 -38.30
CA TYR A 46 44.88 -35.68 -37.71
C TYR A 46 44.76 -36.04 -36.22
N VAL A 47 45.22 -37.22 -35.87
CA VAL A 47 45.25 -37.66 -34.47
C VAL A 47 46.68 -37.41 -33.91
N ARG A 48 46.78 -36.68 -32.85
CA ARG A 48 48.01 -36.47 -32.10
C ARG A 48 47.89 -37.09 -30.74
N ASP A 49 48.68 -38.05 -30.41
CA ASP A 49 48.84 -38.57 -29.08
C ASP A 49 49.71 -37.61 -28.26
N LEU A 50 49.21 -37.08 -27.19
CA LEU A 50 49.89 -36.19 -26.28
C LEU A 50 50.55 -36.95 -25.10
N GLY A 51 50.46 -38.28 -25.12
CA GLY A 51 50.99 -39.13 -24.06
C GLY A 51 50.22 -38.99 -22.74
N GLN A 52 50.87 -39.45 -21.71
CA GLN A 52 50.28 -39.39 -20.35
C GLN A 52 50.53 -37.99 -19.77
N ILE A 53 49.43 -37.30 -19.44
CA ILE A 53 49.47 -35.97 -18.84
C ILE A 53 49.16 -36.09 -17.37
N PRO A 54 50.15 -35.97 -16.47
CA PRO A 54 49.91 -36.01 -15.05
C PRO A 54 49.14 -34.75 -14.62
N VAL A 55 48.01 -34.91 -13.97
CA VAL A 55 47.23 -33.87 -13.28
C VAL A 55 47.36 -34.03 -11.79
N ASN A 56 47.71 -32.96 -11.11
CA ASN A 56 47.87 -32.99 -9.67
C ASN A 56 46.51 -32.82 -9.01
N LYS A 57 46.21 -33.66 -8.04
CA LYS A 57 45.03 -33.46 -7.23
C LYS A 57 45.18 -32.17 -6.42
N GLU A 58 44.14 -31.33 -6.43
CA GLU A 58 44.13 -30.16 -5.56
C GLU A 58 44.43 -30.61 -4.11
N ARG A 59 45.61 -30.33 -3.61
CA ARG A 59 45.96 -30.56 -2.22
C ARG A 59 45.24 -29.48 -1.41
N MET A 60 44.23 -29.88 -0.64
CA MET A 60 43.89 -29.11 0.53
C MET A 60 45.07 -29.19 1.48
N ILE A 61 45.91 -28.20 1.47
CA ILE A 61 46.87 -27.98 2.55
C ILE A 61 46.01 -27.49 3.71
N MET A 62 45.67 -28.34 4.64
CA MET A 62 45.39 -27.91 6.00
C MET A 62 46.66 -27.28 6.52
N LEU A 63 46.78 -25.98 6.40
CA LEU A 63 47.73 -25.22 7.16
C LEU A 63 47.29 -25.32 8.62
N ASP A 64 48.16 -25.87 9.45
CA ASP A 64 48.05 -25.71 10.90
C ASP A 64 47.86 -24.23 11.19
N GLU A 65 46.99 -23.96 12.12
CA GLU A 65 46.48 -22.65 12.53
C GLU A 65 47.62 -21.62 12.68
N VAL A 66 47.98 -20.99 11.57
CA VAL A 66 48.68 -19.70 11.63
C VAL A 66 47.66 -18.69 12.04
N VAL A 67 47.60 -18.37 13.34
CA VAL A 67 46.89 -17.22 13.87
C VAL A 67 47.56 -15.95 13.30
N ALA A 68 47.35 -15.69 12.03
CA ALA A 68 47.52 -14.36 11.48
C ALA A 68 46.38 -13.52 12.07
N LYS A 69 46.68 -12.71 13.10
CA LYS A 69 45.84 -11.60 13.54
C LYS A 69 45.78 -10.55 12.42
N ALA A 70 45.20 -10.91 11.30
CA ALA A 70 44.83 -9.94 10.28
C ALA A 70 43.63 -9.20 10.85
N THR A 71 43.75 -7.91 11.06
CA THR A 71 42.62 -7.05 11.41
C THR A 71 41.62 -7.13 10.27
N LEU A 72 40.54 -7.87 10.43
CA LEU A 72 39.48 -8.00 9.43
C LEU A 72 38.89 -6.60 9.16
N VAL A 73 38.95 -6.17 7.92
CA VAL A 73 38.38 -4.88 7.52
C VAL A 73 36.88 -4.93 7.72
N LYS A 74 36.35 -4.05 8.58
CA LYS A 74 34.94 -4.03 8.96
C LYS A 74 34.04 -3.58 7.80
N MET A 75 34.49 -2.61 6.98
CA MET A 75 33.72 -2.03 5.89
C MET A 75 34.61 -1.69 4.70
N VAL A 76 34.14 -1.97 3.50
CA VAL A 76 34.77 -1.61 2.23
C VAL A 76 33.71 -0.98 1.31
N VAL A 77 34.08 0.14 0.66
CA VAL A 77 33.20 0.75 -0.36
C VAL A 77 33.69 0.27 -1.73
N LYS A 78 32.80 -0.33 -2.51
CA LYS A 78 33.03 -0.81 -3.88
C LYS A 78 32.06 -0.12 -4.84
N GLY A 79 32.54 0.91 -5.53
CA GLY A 79 31.65 1.75 -6.35
C GLY A 79 30.60 2.45 -5.49
N ASP A 80 29.34 2.23 -5.78
CA ASP A 80 28.18 2.75 -5.03
C ASP A 80 27.70 1.84 -3.87
N THR A 81 28.40 0.72 -3.64
CA THR A 81 27.99 -0.30 -2.67
C THR A 81 28.91 -0.29 -1.45
N MET A 82 28.34 -0.14 -0.27
CA MET A 82 29.02 -0.38 1.02
C MET A 82 28.92 -1.86 1.39
N VAL A 83 30.04 -2.50 1.66
CA VAL A 83 30.12 -3.91 2.03
C VAL A 83 30.71 -4.04 3.44
N TYR A 84 29.91 -4.57 4.36
CA TYR A 84 30.32 -4.88 5.73
C TYR A 84 30.62 -6.36 5.84
N ASN A 85 31.75 -6.70 6.47
CA ASN A 85 32.14 -8.09 6.75
C ASN A 85 31.62 -8.50 8.13
N ALA A 86 30.66 -9.41 8.21
CA ALA A 86 30.05 -9.82 9.47
C ALA A 86 31.07 -10.46 10.44
N ALA A 87 32.06 -11.20 9.94
CA ALA A 87 33.11 -11.83 10.75
C ALA A 87 34.05 -10.83 11.44
N ALA A 88 34.04 -9.55 11.03
CA ALA A 88 34.85 -8.50 11.65
C ALA A 88 34.23 -7.91 12.93
N PHE A 89 33.01 -8.34 13.30
CA PHE A 89 32.27 -7.86 14.48
C PHE A 89 32.21 -8.96 15.54
N ASN A 90 32.65 -8.65 16.75
CA ASN A 90 32.58 -9.59 17.88
C ASN A 90 31.16 -9.56 18.47
N LEU A 91 30.41 -10.62 18.23
CA LEU A 91 29.06 -10.82 18.76
C LEU A 91 29.06 -11.96 19.77
N SER A 92 28.22 -11.83 20.81
CA SER A 92 27.98 -12.92 21.76
C SER A 92 27.29 -14.09 21.08
N HIS A 93 27.53 -15.29 21.58
CA HIS A 93 26.87 -16.49 21.07
C HIS A 93 25.34 -16.36 21.23
N GLY A 94 24.59 -16.60 20.16
CA GLY A 94 23.14 -16.41 20.14
C GLY A 94 22.63 -15.03 19.75
N SER A 95 23.52 -14.08 19.40
CA SER A 95 23.11 -12.77 18.88
C SER A 95 22.33 -12.90 17.58
N MET A 96 21.25 -12.12 17.47
CA MET A 96 20.45 -11.99 16.25
C MET A 96 20.98 -10.90 15.33
N LEU A 97 20.41 -10.79 14.14
CA LEU A 97 20.82 -9.83 13.11
C LEU A 97 20.75 -8.38 13.59
N ASP A 98 19.78 -8.02 14.42
CA ASP A 98 19.64 -6.68 14.98
C ASP A 98 20.90 -6.23 15.74
N ASN A 99 21.52 -7.12 16.51
CA ASN A 99 22.76 -6.85 17.24
C ASN A 99 23.94 -6.60 16.28
N LEU A 100 23.99 -7.34 15.16
CA LEU A 100 25.00 -7.10 14.13
C LEU A 100 24.78 -5.75 13.45
N VAL A 101 23.55 -5.45 13.06
CA VAL A 101 23.18 -4.19 12.36
C VAL A 101 23.49 -2.97 13.22
N LYS A 102 23.20 -3.01 14.53
CA LYS A 102 23.53 -1.93 15.49
C LYS A 102 25.03 -1.65 15.60
N MET A 103 25.88 -2.62 15.28
CA MET A 103 27.35 -2.47 15.34
C MET A 103 27.97 -1.96 14.03
N LEU A 104 27.20 -1.85 12.94
CA LEU A 104 27.73 -1.44 11.64
C LEU A 104 28.04 0.07 11.64
N PRO A 105 29.23 0.49 11.20
CA PRO A 105 29.58 1.90 11.10
C PRO A 105 28.63 2.68 10.16
N GLY A 106 28.10 3.80 10.65
CA GLY A 106 27.19 4.65 9.89
C GLY A 106 25.77 4.11 9.75
N VAL A 107 25.41 3.05 10.49
CA VAL A 107 24.07 2.47 10.52
C VAL A 107 23.40 2.79 11.84
N GLU A 108 22.16 3.26 11.77
CA GLU A 108 21.28 3.51 12.90
C GLU A 108 20.06 2.61 12.80
N LEU A 109 19.78 1.86 13.85
CA LEU A 109 18.59 1.03 13.99
C LEU A 109 17.67 1.66 15.03
N LEU A 110 16.53 2.18 14.59
CA LEU A 110 15.53 2.80 15.45
C LEU A 110 14.51 1.78 15.97
N ASN A 111 13.78 2.19 17.02
CA ASN A 111 12.68 1.39 17.55
C ASN A 111 11.63 1.13 16.46
N GLY A 112 11.19 -0.13 16.32
CA GLY A 112 10.29 -0.54 15.25
C GLY A 112 10.98 -1.18 14.04
N GLY A 113 12.33 -1.28 14.03
CA GLY A 113 13.09 -1.96 12.97
C GLY A 113 13.43 -1.07 11.79
N GLU A 114 13.26 0.25 11.90
CA GLU A 114 13.69 1.19 10.86
C GLU A 114 15.21 1.32 10.82
N ILE A 115 15.79 1.12 9.65
CA ILE A 115 17.23 1.17 9.44
C ILE A 115 17.58 2.43 8.64
N TYR A 116 18.55 3.18 9.13
CA TYR A 116 19.13 4.33 8.44
C TYR A 116 20.61 4.08 8.20
N VAL A 117 21.11 4.43 7.03
CA VAL A 117 22.53 4.36 6.69
C VAL A 117 22.99 5.73 6.23
N ASN A 118 23.93 6.32 6.95
CA ASN A 118 24.40 7.70 6.74
C ASN A 118 23.24 8.72 6.63
N GLY A 119 22.22 8.58 7.49
CA GLY A 119 21.04 9.44 7.53
C GLY A 119 19.99 9.18 6.44
N ARG A 120 20.21 8.21 5.54
CA ARG A 120 19.23 7.79 4.53
C ARG A 120 18.48 6.53 4.99
N LYS A 121 17.14 6.56 4.91
CA LYS A 121 16.30 5.42 5.24
C LYS A 121 16.51 4.26 4.25
N VAL A 122 16.71 3.06 4.78
CA VAL A 122 16.70 1.82 4.01
C VAL A 122 15.25 1.45 3.70
N SER A 123 14.93 1.30 2.44
CA SER A 123 13.56 1.00 1.98
C SER A 123 13.18 -0.47 2.16
N SER A 124 14.14 -1.38 2.07
CA SER A 124 13.92 -2.81 2.35
C SER A 124 15.20 -3.52 2.76
N LEU A 125 15.02 -4.55 3.60
CA LEU A 125 16.04 -5.50 3.99
C LEU A 125 15.92 -6.72 3.09
N LEU A 126 16.98 -7.01 2.35
CA LEU A 126 17.04 -8.16 1.45
C LEU A 126 17.82 -9.30 2.10
N LEU A 127 17.53 -10.52 1.70
CA LEU A 127 18.31 -11.70 2.03
C LEU A 127 18.79 -12.35 0.72
N ASN A 128 20.10 -12.42 0.52
CA ASN A 128 20.72 -12.91 -0.72
C ASN A 128 20.16 -12.22 -1.99
N GLY A 129 19.87 -10.91 -1.92
CA GLY A 129 19.38 -10.09 -3.03
C GLY A 129 17.87 -10.04 -3.21
N GLU A 130 17.10 -10.85 -2.46
CA GLU A 130 15.64 -10.90 -2.55
C GLU A 130 14.99 -10.28 -1.31
N ASP A 131 13.86 -9.57 -1.53
CA ASP A 131 13.07 -9.04 -0.42
C ASP A 131 12.24 -10.17 0.20
N PHE A 132 12.77 -10.71 1.29
CA PHE A 132 12.14 -11.82 2.01
C PHE A 132 11.07 -11.39 3.01
N PHE A 133 10.98 -10.11 3.29
CA PHE A 133 10.22 -9.66 4.45
C PHE A 133 9.15 -8.63 4.07
N LYS A 134 8.86 -8.44 2.78
CA LYS A 134 7.88 -7.47 2.25
C LYS A 134 8.03 -6.08 2.87
N GLY A 135 9.28 -5.62 2.99
CA GLY A 135 9.61 -4.33 3.58
C GLY A 135 9.59 -4.28 5.11
N ASN A 136 9.37 -5.44 5.80
CA ASN A 136 9.51 -5.50 7.26
C ASN A 136 10.87 -6.07 7.69
N PRO A 137 11.85 -5.23 7.99
CA PRO A 137 13.16 -5.69 8.41
C PRO A 137 13.13 -6.40 9.79
N ARG A 138 12.13 -6.12 10.61
CA ARG A 138 12.05 -6.59 11.99
C ARG A 138 12.01 -8.12 12.09
N ILE A 139 11.31 -8.78 11.15
CA ILE A 139 11.27 -10.25 11.12
C ILE A 139 12.68 -10.84 10.98
N ALA A 140 13.48 -10.31 10.06
CA ALA A 140 14.86 -10.74 9.89
C ALA A 140 15.73 -10.36 11.08
N LEU A 141 15.60 -9.12 11.55
CA LEU A 141 16.41 -8.61 12.65
C LEU A 141 16.25 -9.43 13.93
N GLU A 142 15.04 -9.85 14.25
CA GLU A 142 14.72 -10.57 15.49
C GLU A 142 14.87 -12.10 15.38
N ASN A 143 14.83 -12.67 14.17
CA ASN A 143 14.78 -14.12 13.97
C ASN A 143 15.97 -14.71 13.20
N LEU A 144 16.80 -13.90 12.55
CA LEU A 144 17.96 -14.39 11.83
C LEU A 144 19.21 -14.34 12.71
N PRO A 145 19.82 -15.49 13.06
CA PRO A 145 21.04 -15.52 13.85
C PRO A 145 22.22 -14.84 13.12
N ALA A 146 22.92 -13.97 13.82
CA ALA A 146 24.04 -13.19 13.24
C ALA A 146 25.17 -14.08 12.72
N TYR A 147 25.40 -15.25 13.33
CA TYR A 147 26.46 -16.20 12.91
C TYR A 147 26.26 -16.76 11.49
N MET A 148 25.03 -16.73 10.98
CA MET A 148 24.69 -17.18 9.62
C MET A 148 25.11 -16.17 8.55
N VAL A 149 25.37 -14.90 8.93
CA VAL A 149 25.70 -13.82 8.01
C VAL A 149 27.17 -13.86 7.58
N ASP A 150 27.40 -13.79 6.29
CA ASP A 150 28.73 -13.61 5.69
C ASP A 150 29.08 -12.12 5.58
N LYS A 151 28.22 -11.38 4.91
CA LYS A 151 28.38 -9.93 4.69
C LYS A 151 27.06 -9.23 4.53
N ILE A 152 27.06 -7.94 4.81
CA ILE A 152 25.94 -7.05 4.57
C ILE A 152 26.36 -6.02 3.52
N LYS A 153 25.54 -5.88 2.47
CA LYS A 153 25.75 -4.88 1.41
C LYS A 153 24.66 -3.82 1.51
N VAL A 154 25.05 -2.57 1.34
CA VAL A 154 24.11 -1.46 1.24
C VAL A 154 24.34 -0.77 -0.09
N TYR A 155 23.29 -0.73 -0.91
CA TYR A 155 23.35 -0.17 -2.27
C TYR A 155 21.98 0.32 -2.73
N GLU A 156 21.98 1.14 -3.76
CA GLU A 156 20.74 1.56 -4.42
C GLU A 156 20.30 0.52 -5.43
N LYS A 157 19.06 0.01 -5.29
CA LYS A 157 18.51 -1.06 -6.13
C LYS A 157 17.56 -0.49 -7.18
N GLN A 158 17.80 -0.80 -8.45
CA GLN A 158 16.84 -0.58 -9.53
C GLN A 158 15.64 -1.50 -9.38
N SER A 159 14.51 -1.15 -10.00
CA SER A 159 13.33 -2.02 -10.05
C SER A 159 13.63 -3.33 -10.78
N ASP A 160 12.93 -4.42 -10.40
CA ASP A 160 13.07 -5.71 -11.09
C ASP A 160 12.72 -5.59 -12.59
N ARG A 161 11.83 -4.66 -12.94
CA ARG A 161 11.45 -4.30 -14.31
C ARG A 161 12.60 -3.64 -15.08
N ASP A 162 13.27 -2.64 -14.52
CA ASP A 162 14.40 -1.97 -15.17
C ASP A 162 15.56 -2.94 -15.40
N ILE A 163 15.81 -3.80 -14.40
CA ILE A 163 16.82 -4.87 -14.52
C ILE A 163 16.43 -5.84 -15.63
N ALA A 164 15.14 -6.22 -15.72
CA ALA A 164 14.65 -7.13 -16.76
C ALA A 164 14.80 -6.54 -18.18
N PHE A 165 14.65 -5.21 -18.32
CA PHE A 165 14.85 -4.51 -19.60
C PHE A 165 16.30 -4.13 -19.88
N GLY A 166 17.24 -4.44 -18.97
CA GLY A 166 18.65 -4.09 -19.13
C GLY A 166 18.90 -2.57 -19.12
N VAL A 167 18.01 -1.80 -18.45
CA VAL A 167 18.18 -0.36 -18.31
C VAL A 167 19.42 -0.09 -17.46
N LYS A 168 20.33 0.71 -17.96
CA LYS A 168 21.52 1.13 -17.19
C LYS A 168 21.10 2.07 -16.07
N LYS A 169 21.72 1.90 -14.90
CA LYS A 169 21.52 2.80 -13.77
C LYS A 169 21.98 4.21 -14.16
N GLU A 170 21.10 5.19 -14.01
CA GLU A 170 21.41 6.60 -14.26
C GLU A 170 21.98 7.25 -13.00
N GLU A 171 23.09 7.98 -13.12
CA GLU A 171 23.77 8.62 -11.99
C GLU A 171 22.95 9.75 -11.32
N ASN A 172 21.98 10.31 -12.03
CA ASN A 172 21.18 11.45 -11.57
C ASN A 172 19.82 11.05 -10.99
N ILE A 173 19.47 9.75 -10.98
CA ILE A 173 18.23 9.24 -10.43
C ILE A 173 18.50 8.62 -9.07
N SER A 174 17.77 9.06 -8.04
CA SER A 174 17.84 8.45 -6.70
C SER A 174 17.02 7.17 -6.68
N TYR A 175 17.68 6.05 -6.56
CA TYR A 175 17.05 4.74 -6.40
C TYR A 175 16.84 4.41 -4.91
N PRO A 176 15.88 3.51 -4.58
CA PRO A 176 15.70 3.05 -3.22
C PRO A 176 16.95 2.43 -2.65
N LEU A 177 17.36 2.88 -1.45
CA LEU A 177 18.48 2.31 -0.72
C LEU A 177 18.04 0.99 -0.08
N VAL A 178 18.77 -0.09 -0.31
CA VAL A 178 18.49 -1.41 0.25
C VAL A 178 19.66 -1.93 1.07
N MET A 179 19.37 -2.73 2.09
CA MET A 179 20.36 -3.46 2.86
C MET A 179 20.20 -4.96 2.53
N ASP A 180 21.21 -5.56 1.92
CA ASP A 180 21.22 -6.96 1.49
C ASP A 180 22.10 -7.80 2.42
N VAL A 181 21.48 -8.67 3.20
CA VAL A 181 22.12 -9.62 4.09
C VAL A 181 22.48 -10.89 3.33
N ASN A 182 23.76 -11.09 3.07
CA ASN A 182 24.22 -12.30 2.40
C ASN A 182 24.61 -13.35 3.42
N LEU A 183 24.03 -14.54 3.31
CA LEU A 183 24.32 -15.66 4.19
C LEU A 183 25.57 -16.41 3.75
N LYS A 184 26.26 -17.02 4.71
CA LYS A 184 27.34 -17.97 4.43
C LYS A 184 26.78 -19.14 3.61
N ARG A 185 27.66 -19.76 2.82
CA ARG A 185 27.25 -20.78 1.84
C ARG A 185 26.52 -21.98 2.47
N GLU A 186 26.92 -22.38 3.65
CA GLU A 186 26.30 -23.48 4.40
C GLU A 186 24.89 -23.18 4.91
N TYR A 187 24.50 -21.90 5.01
CA TYR A 187 23.20 -21.44 5.50
C TYR A 187 22.29 -20.89 4.39
N ARG A 188 22.64 -21.03 3.12
CA ARG A 188 21.80 -20.56 1.98
C ARG A 188 20.52 -21.38 1.83
N ILE A 189 20.50 -22.61 2.33
CA ILE A 189 19.32 -23.47 2.41
C ILE A 189 19.18 -23.86 3.85
N GLY A 190 18.05 -23.51 4.46
CA GLY A 190 17.86 -23.78 5.86
C GLY A 190 16.44 -23.59 6.33
N TRP A 191 16.28 -23.91 7.61
CA TRP A 191 15.06 -23.69 8.38
C TRP A 191 15.39 -22.86 9.60
N ILE A 192 14.52 -21.92 9.90
CA ILE A 192 14.50 -21.18 11.17
C ILE A 192 13.12 -21.38 11.76
N ALA A 193 13.02 -21.76 13.01
CA ALA A 193 11.76 -21.89 13.70
C ALA A 193 11.88 -21.35 15.12
N ASN A 194 10.89 -20.56 15.53
CA ASN A 194 10.75 -20.04 16.88
C ASN A 194 9.35 -20.37 17.38
N ALA A 195 9.25 -20.76 18.64
CA ALA A 195 7.99 -20.89 19.33
C ALA A 195 8.08 -20.21 20.69
N GLU A 196 7.04 -19.50 21.06
CA GLU A 196 6.92 -18.78 22.31
C GLU A 196 5.57 -19.10 22.94
N GLY A 197 5.57 -19.38 24.24
CA GLY A 197 4.37 -19.63 25.02
C GLY A 197 4.44 -18.93 26.35
N GLY A 198 3.35 -18.36 26.79
CA GLY A 198 3.23 -17.68 28.07
C GLY A 198 1.89 -17.94 28.73
N TYR A 199 1.89 -18.00 30.04
CA TYR A 199 0.71 -18.10 30.89
C TYR A 199 0.82 -17.08 32.01
N GLY A 200 -0.22 -16.31 32.24
CA GLY A 200 -0.25 -15.24 33.22
C GLY A 200 -1.33 -15.44 34.30
N THR A 201 -1.50 -14.43 35.15
CA THR A 201 -2.59 -14.34 36.12
C THR A 201 -3.93 -14.22 35.37
N ASP A 202 -5.03 -14.58 36.04
CA ASP A 202 -6.41 -14.49 35.52
C ASP A 202 -6.61 -15.29 34.21
N ASP A 203 -5.92 -16.44 34.09
CA ASP A 203 -5.98 -17.37 32.96
C ASP A 203 -5.55 -16.78 31.60
N HIS A 204 -4.82 -15.67 31.63
CA HIS A 204 -4.27 -15.10 30.40
C HIS A 204 -3.21 -16.00 29.78
N CYS A 205 -3.28 -16.18 28.47
CA CYS A 205 -2.36 -17.02 27.75
C CYS A 205 -1.92 -16.43 26.40
N MET A 206 -0.71 -16.83 25.98
CA MET A 206 -0.24 -16.54 24.65
C MET A 206 0.54 -17.71 24.05
N GLY A 207 0.43 -17.85 22.74
CA GLY A 207 1.22 -18.78 21.94
C GLY A 207 1.57 -18.16 20.61
N ARG A 208 2.87 -18.14 20.28
CA ARG A 208 3.37 -17.67 18.99
C ARG A 208 4.24 -18.71 18.35
N ALA A 209 4.14 -18.84 17.06
CA ALA A 209 5.01 -19.71 16.27
C ALA A 209 5.42 -19.00 14.99
N PHE A 210 6.67 -19.17 14.64
CA PHE A 210 7.25 -18.69 13.40
C PHE A 210 8.11 -19.78 12.80
N GLY A 211 7.96 -20.03 11.48
CA GLY A 211 8.76 -20.97 10.72
C GLY A 211 9.15 -20.36 9.39
N LEU A 212 10.42 -20.38 9.07
CA LEU A 212 10.98 -19.90 7.82
C LEU A 212 11.82 -20.99 7.18
N ARG A 213 11.41 -21.46 6.00
CA ARG A 213 12.25 -22.27 5.12
C ARG A 213 12.72 -21.38 3.98
N PHE A 214 14.00 -21.37 3.70
CA PHE A 214 14.57 -20.59 2.61
C PHE A 214 15.58 -21.39 1.79
N SER A 215 15.70 -21.02 0.53
CA SER A 215 16.70 -21.49 -0.41
C SER A 215 17.08 -20.35 -1.37
N ASP A 216 18.03 -20.59 -2.29
CA ASP A 216 18.42 -19.59 -3.28
C ASP A 216 17.25 -19.16 -4.22
N HIS A 217 16.18 -19.97 -4.32
CA HIS A 217 15.10 -19.77 -5.27
C HIS A 217 13.69 -19.77 -4.66
N SER A 218 13.57 -20.09 -3.38
CA SER A 218 12.27 -20.15 -2.73
C SER A 218 12.34 -19.82 -1.27
N ARG A 219 11.26 -19.27 -0.77
CA ARG A 219 11.01 -19.02 0.65
C ARG A 219 9.60 -19.45 0.99
N LEU A 220 9.44 -20.08 2.11
CA LEU A 220 8.15 -20.32 2.75
C LEU A 220 8.24 -19.83 4.18
N THR A 221 7.40 -18.89 4.54
CA THR A 221 7.24 -18.39 5.91
C THR A 221 5.86 -18.80 6.41
N LEU A 222 5.82 -19.31 7.63
CA LEU A 222 4.58 -19.63 8.37
C LEU A 222 4.65 -18.90 9.69
N TYR A 223 3.54 -18.33 10.13
CA TYR A 223 3.44 -17.74 11.46
C TYR A 223 2.05 -17.89 12.04
N ALA A 224 1.98 -17.95 13.35
CA ALA A 224 0.73 -17.92 14.11
C ALA A 224 0.94 -17.13 15.41
N ASN A 225 -0.10 -16.40 15.82
CA ASN A 225 -0.18 -15.70 17.10
C ASN A 225 -1.58 -15.89 17.69
N ILE A 226 -1.62 -16.47 18.87
CA ILE A 226 -2.87 -16.66 19.63
C ILE A 226 -2.61 -16.07 21.01
N ASN A 227 -3.38 -15.07 21.38
CA ASN A 227 -3.25 -14.44 22.69
C ASN A 227 -4.52 -13.69 23.11
N ASP A 228 -4.63 -13.44 24.39
CA ASP A 228 -5.64 -12.60 25.03
C ASP A 228 -5.01 -11.44 25.83
N LEU A 229 -3.81 -11.02 25.45
CA LEU A 229 -2.99 -10.01 26.10
C LEU A 229 -3.08 -8.64 25.41
N ASN A 230 -4.13 -8.37 24.64
CA ASN A 230 -4.25 -7.17 23.80
C ASN A 230 -3.10 -7.02 22.79
N ASP A 231 -2.40 -8.11 22.48
CA ASP A 231 -1.28 -8.10 21.57
C ASP A 231 -1.76 -8.35 20.13
N ASN A 232 -1.90 -7.27 19.39
CA ASN A 232 -2.28 -7.27 17.99
C ASN A 232 -1.09 -7.54 17.04
N SER A 233 -0.04 -8.19 17.53
CA SER A 233 1.11 -8.58 16.70
C SER A 233 0.68 -9.59 15.66
N TYR A 234 0.29 -9.14 14.50
CA TYR A 234 0.07 -9.95 13.31
C TYR A 234 0.70 -9.26 12.11
N SER A 235 1.09 -10.03 11.12
CA SER A 235 1.55 -9.50 9.86
C SER A 235 0.37 -8.85 9.14
N ASN A 236 0.44 -7.54 8.91
CA ASN A 236 -0.54 -6.87 8.04
C ASN A 236 -0.31 -7.29 6.57
N SER A 237 -1.16 -6.80 5.67
CA SER A 237 -1.05 -7.02 4.22
C SER A 237 0.29 -6.59 3.59
N GLN A 238 1.08 -5.81 4.31
CA GLN A 238 2.42 -5.38 3.92
C GLN A 238 3.53 -6.19 4.61
N GLY A 239 3.19 -7.26 5.33
CA GLY A 239 4.13 -8.11 6.05
C GLY A 239 4.74 -7.45 7.30
N MET A 240 4.14 -6.36 7.78
CA MET A 240 4.61 -5.70 8.99
C MET A 240 3.95 -6.31 10.22
N TRP A 241 4.76 -6.83 11.13
CA TRP A 241 4.34 -7.09 12.49
C TRP A 241 4.15 -5.75 13.18
N GLN A 242 2.92 -5.28 13.18
CA GLN A 242 2.59 -4.15 14.05
C GLN A 242 2.37 -4.72 15.45
N GLY A 243 3.42 -4.70 16.25
CA GLY A 243 3.30 -4.88 17.68
C GLY A 243 2.73 -3.61 18.27
N GLY A 244 1.55 -3.69 18.82
CA GLY A 244 0.92 -2.62 19.58
C GLY A 244 0.07 -3.24 20.66
N ILE A 245 0.20 -2.76 21.87
CA ILE A 245 -0.81 -2.99 22.89
C ILE A 245 -2.03 -2.19 22.43
N GLY A 246 -3.13 -2.87 22.14
CA GLY A 246 -4.38 -2.22 21.78
C GLY A 246 -4.81 -1.23 22.87
N SER A 247 -5.19 -0.04 22.50
CA SER A 247 -5.63 1.00 23.42
C SER A 247 -7.13 0.85 23.68
N GLY A 248 -7.54 -0.03 24.51
CA GLY A 248 -8.93 -0.15 24.96
C GLY A 248 -9.49 -1.57 24.93
N GLY A 249 -10.21 -1.93 25.97
CA GLY A 249 -10.94 -3.19 26.14
C GLY A 249 -10.05 -4.43 26.25
N GLU A 250 -10.68 -5.55 26.40
CA GLU A 250 -10.08 -6.89 26.37
C GLU A 250 -10.09 -7.46 24.95
N THR A 251 -8.91 -7.75 24.39
CA THR A 251 -8.82 -8.29 23.02
C THR A 251 -8.20 -9.67 23.02
N ASN A 252 -8.92 -10.65 22.50
CA ASN A 252 -8.44 -11.98 22.16
C ASN A 252 -8.15 -12.04 20.66
N THR A 253 -6.90 -12.37 20.32
CA THR A 253 -6.41 -12.43 18.95
C THR A 253 -6.01 -13.84 18.56
N LYS A 254 -6.44 -14.27 17.39
CA LYS A 254 -6.00 -15.52 16.74
C LYS A 254 -5.64 -15.17 15.30
N ALA A 255 -4.36 -15.16 15.00
CA ALA A 255 -3.87 -14.77 13.68
C ALA A 255 -2.85 -15.77 13.16
N GLY A 256 -2.84 -15.96 11.87
CA GLY A 256 -1.86 -16.80 11.20
C GLY A 256 -1.68 -16.41 9.74
N GLY A 257 -0.57 -16.84 9.18
CA GLY A 257 -0.32 -16.54 7.77
C GLY A 257 0.77 -17.42 7.17
N LEU A 258 0.73 -17.39 5.85
CA LEU A 258 1.69 -18.06 4.99
C LEU A 258 2.21 -17.05 3.97
N ASP A 259 3.52 -17.00 3.79
CA ASP A 259 4.15 -16.21 2.74
C ASP A 259 5.07 -17.10 1.91
N LEU A 260 4.87 -17.09 0.60
CA LEU A 260 5.56 -17.92 -0.38
C LEU A 260 6.24 -17.03 -1.42
N LEU A 261 7.55 -17.20 -1.58
CA LEU A 261 8.33 -16.64 -2.68
C LEU A 261 8.88 -17.79 -3.52
N ILE A 262 8.67 -17.74 -4.83
CA ILE A 262 9.31 -18.65 -5.79
C ILE A 262 9.95 -17.82 -6.88
N ASN A 263 11.23 -18.07 -7.15
CA ASN A 263 12.03 -17.39 -8.16
C ASN A 263 12.59 -18.42 -9.15
N ASP A 264 12.26 -18.29 -10.43
CA ASP A 264 12.80 -19.22 -11.44
C ASP A 264 14.32 -19.05 -11.58
N ARG A 265 15.04 -20.18 -11.67
CA ARG A 265 16.51 -20.19 -11.88
C ARG A 265 16.95 -19.42 -13.12
N ARG A 266 16.09 -19.38 -14.16
CA ARG A 266 16.34 -18.63 -15.41
C ARG A 266 15.75 -17.23 -15.38
N LYS A 267 15.19 -16.79 -14.21
CA LYS A 267 14.56 -15.47 -14.00
C LYS A 267 13.40 -15.18 -14.96
N ARG A 268 12.69 -16.21 -15.42
CA ARG A 268 11.54 -16.05 -16.31
C ARG A 268 10.26 -15.70 -15.56
N TYR A 269 10.15 -16.12 -14.30
CA TYR A 269 9.04 -15.76 -13.42
C TYR A 269 9.48 -15.61 -11.99
N LYS A 270 8.74 -14.76 -11.26
CA LYS A 270 8.85 -14.57 -9.83
C LYS A 270 7.44 -14.50 -9.25
N LEU A 271 7.13 -15.39 -8.33
CA LEU A 271 5.84 -15.45 -7.63
C LEU A 271 6.05 -15.04 -6.17
N ASN A 272 5.27 -14.07 -5.73
CA ASN A 272 5.06 -13.74 -4.33
C ASN A 272 3.59 -14.02 -4.00
N SER A 273 3.33 -14.79 -2.96
CA SER A 273 1.98 -15.11 -2.52
C SER A 273 1.90 -15.02 -1.00
N THR A 274 0.90 -14.34 -0.47
CA THR A 274 0.66 -14.20 0.95
C THR A 274 -0.78 -14.56 1.24
N LEU A 275 -0.99 -15.40 2.24
CA LEU A 275 -2.30 -15.67 2.81
C LEU A 275 -2.26 -15.30 4.28
N THR A 276 -3.21 -14.47 4.73
CA THR A 276 -3.37 -14.10 6.14
C THR A 276 -4.78 -14.39 6.60
N VAL A 277 -4.90 -14.90 7.82
CA VAL A 277 -6.16 -15.12 8.51
C VAL A 277 -6.04 -14.51 9.89
N GLY A 278 -6.96 -13.63 10.24
CA GLY A 278 -7.01 -12.98 11.54
C GLY A 278 -8.42 -13.01 12.10
N HIS A 279 -8.54 -13.45 13.33
CA HIS A 279 -9.78 -13.38 14.11
C HIS A 279 -9.49 -12.62 15.39
N THR A 280 -10.31 -11.60 15.66
CA THR A 280 -10.25 -10.84 16.92
C THR A 280 -11.63 -10.81 17.59
N LYS A 281 -11.61 -10.88 18.91
CA LYS A 281 -12.76 -10.60 19.75
C LYS A 281 -12.36 -9.53 20.74
N THR A 282 -13.03 -8.39 20.72
CA THR A 282 -12.77 -7.28 21.64
C THR A 282 -14.00 -7.00 22.47
N LYS A 283 -13.83 -6.88 23.77
CA LYS A 283 -14.85 -6.39 24.68
C LYS A 283 -14.43 -5.02 25.18
N ASN A 284 -15.31 -4.04 25.03
CA ASN A 284 -15.09 -2.69 25.51
C ASN A 284 -16.14 -2.34 26.54
N GLU A 285 -15.69 -1.69 27.61
CA GLU A 285 -16.51 -1.08 28.64
C GLU A 285 -16.05 0.35 28.83
N GLU A 286 -16.96 1.28 28.75
CA GLU A 286 -16.68 2.70 28.91
C GLU A 286 -17.70 3.30 29.87
N TYR A 287 -17.19 4.13 30.78
CA TYR A 287 -17.95 4.83 31.80
C TYR A 287 -17.57 6.30 31.73
N GLN A 288 -18.55 7.17 31.49
CA GLN A 288 -18.32 8.60 31.33
C GLN A 288 -19.22 9.41 32.28
N SER A 289 -18.65 10.43 32.88
CA SER A 289 -19.34 11.44 33.66
C SER A 289 -18.93 12.80 33.18
N ASP A 290 -19.87 13.65 32.87
CA ASP A 290 -19.62 15.03 32.45
C ASP A 290 -20.55 16.03 33.11
N ILE A 291 -20.13 17.29 33.14
CA ILE A 291 -20.91 18.41 33.63
C ILE A 291 -20.91 19.49 32.56
N SER A 292 -22.08 19.81 32.08
CA SER A 292 -22.29 20.89 31.12
C SER A 292 -22.71 22.16 31.89
N PHE A 293 -21.89 23.20 31.85
CA PHE A 293 -22.17 24.49 32.47
C PHE A 293 -22.99 25.35 31.52
N LEU A 294 -24.28 25.47 31.78
CA LEU A 294 -25.21 26.23 30.95
C LEU A 294 -25.71 27.46 31.67
N GLU A 295 -26.17 28.45 30.94
CA GLU A 295 -26.68 29.71 31.48
C GLU A 295 -27.89 29.51 32.42
N ASN A 296 -28.69 28.48 32.17
CA ASN A 296 -29.90 28.15 32.93
C ASN A 296 -29.72 27.05 33.99
N GLY A 297 -28.48 26.73 34.36
CA GLY A 297 -28.14 25.69 35.32
C GLY A 297 -27.24 24.60 34.75
N ASN A 298 -26.58 23.88 35.64
CA ASN A 298 -25.70 22.79 35.23
C ASN A 298 -26.49 21.55 34.83
N VAL A 299 -25.99 20.80 33.86
CA VAL A 299 -26.49 19.50 33.48
C VAL A 299 -25.42 18.46 33.78
N PHE A 300 -25.81 17.38 34.44
CA PHE A 300 -24.93 16.30 34.87
C PHE A 300 -25.16 15.07 34.03
N GLY A 301 -24.20 14.76 33.16
CA GLY A 301 -24.26 13.61 32.25
C GLY A 301 -23.70 12.33 32.88
N ARG A 302 -24.34 11.21 32.62
CA ARG A 302 -23.84 9.86 32.88
C ARG A 302 -24.00 9.01 31.63
N SER A 303 -22.94 8.33 31.28
CA SER A 303 -22.96 7.37 30.15
C SER A 303 -22.22 6.09 30.51
N THR A 304 -22.81 4.97 30.11
CA THR A 304 -22.16 3.66 30.14
C THR A 304 -22.29 2.99 28.78
N SER A 305 -21.21 2.42 28.29
CA SER A 305 -21.18 1.67 27.05
C SER A 305 -20.51 0.32 27.23
N HIS A 306 -21.17 -0.74 26.78
CA HIS A 306 -20.62 -2.09 26.77
C HIS A 306 -20.74 -2.63 25.35
N SER A 307 -19.64 -3.02 24.72
CA SER A 307 -19.69 -3.63 23.40
C SER A 307 -18.81 -4.87 23.29
N THR A 308 -19.18 -5.72 22.37
CA THR A 308 -18.40 -6.89 21.96
C THR A 308 -18.31 -6.90 20.44
N ASP A 309 -17.08 -6.90 19.95
CA ASP A 309 -16.74 -6.90 18.55
C ASP A 309 -16.08 -8.22 18.17
N TYR A 310 -16.53 -8.86 17.12
CA TYR A 310 -15.91 -10.00 16.49
C TYR A 310 -15.49 -9.61 15.08
N SER A 311 -14.26 -9.89 14.71
CA SER A 311 -13.75 -9.65 13.37
C SER A 311 -13.02 -10.89 12.85
N LEU A 312 -13.39 -11.34 11.66
CA LEU A 312 -12.65 -12.35 10.90
C LEU A 312 -12.21 -11.70 9.58
N LYS A 313 -10.89 -11.74 9.33
CA LYS A 313 -10.29 -11.20 8.11
C LYS A 313 -9.47 -12.28 7.42
N ILE A 314 -9.76 -12.54 6.15
CA ILE A 314 -9.01 -13.47 5.31
C ILE A 314 -8.51 -12.67 4.12
N ARG A 315 -7.21 -12.67 3.86
CA ARG A 315 -6.61 -11.95 2.73
C ARG A 315 -5.60 -12.82 2.01
N SER A 316 -5.74 -12.88 0.70
CA SER A 316 -4.76 -13.48 -0.19
C SER A 316 -4.24 -12.42 -1.14
N GLU A 317 -2.96 -12.11 -1.06
CA GLU A 317 -2.28 -11.13 -1.91
C GLU A 317 -1.22 -11.85 -2.73
N ASN A 318 -1.28 -11.69 -4.03
CA ASN A 318 -0.40 -12.40 -4.92
C ASN A 318 0.23 -11.45 -5.93
N LYS A 319 1.46 -11.73 -6.33
CA LYS A 319 2.16 -11.01 -7.39
C LYS A 319 2.96 -12.01 -8.22
N LEU A 320 2.66 -12.08 -9.49
CA LEU A 320 3.38 -12.88 -10.47
C LEU A 320 4.05 -11.93 -11.48
N ASP A 321 5.38 -11.89 -11.47
CA ASP A 321 6.17 -11.20 -12.47
C ASP A 321 6.66 -12.21 -13.50
N LEU A 322 6.42 -11.95 -14.78
CA LEU A 322 6.84 -12.75 -15.92
C LEU A 322 7.73 -11.90 -16.82
N THR A 323 8.80 -12.48 -17.34
CA THR A 323 9.71 -11.76 -18.24
C THR A 323 10.35 -12.71 -19.26
N ASN A 324 10.74 -12.17 -20.40
CA ASN A 324 11.48 -12.87 -21.40
C ASN A 324 12.63 -12.00 -21.97
N ASN A 325 13.82 -12.22 -21.47
CA ASN A 325 15.12 -11.74 -22.01
C ASN A 325 15.06 -10.34 -22.64
N ASN A 326 14.77 -9.32 -21.84
CA ASN A 326 14.78 -7.89 -22.19
C ASN A 326 13.72 -7.42 -23.20
N ASN A 327 12.81 -8.27 -23.65
CA ASN A 327 11.83 -7.87 -24.66
C ASN A 327 10.46 -7.50 -24.07
N TRP A 328 10.06 -8.19 -23.00
CA TRP A 328 8.81 -7.87 -22.32
C TRP A 328 8.83 -8.22 -20.84
N PHE A 329 7.98 -7.54 -20.11
CA PHE A 329 7.74 -7.73 -18.68
C PHE A 329 6.24 -7.66 -18.43
N LEU A 330 5.69 -8.61 -17.69
CA LEU A 330 4.28 -8.64 -17.30
C LEU A 330 4.18 -8.91 -15.81
N THR A 331 3.46 -8.05 -15.12
CA THR A 331 3.06 -8.26 -13.73
C THR A 331 1.56 -8.56 -13.68
N VAL A 332 1.17 -9.58 -12.91
CA VAL A 332 -0.23 -9.88 -12.61
C VAL A 332 -0.37 -10.00 -11.09
N LYS A 333 -1.39 -9.34 -10.50
CA LYS A 333 -1.63 -9.33 -9.06
C LYS A 333 -3.08 -9.71 -8.76
N PRO A 334 -3.40 -11.00 -8.65
CA PRO A 334 -4.72 -11.44 -8.18
C PRO A 334 -4.78 -11.40 -6.65
N ASN A 335 -5.78 -10.70 -6.11
CA ASN A 335 -6.01 -10.57 -4.68
C ASN A 335 -7.44 -10.98 -4.33
N VAL A 336 -7.62 -11.54 -3.15
CA VAL A 336 -8.93 -11.89 -2.61
C VAL A 336 -8.98 -11.51 -1.14
N SER A 337 -10.05 -10.87 -0.73
CA SER A 337 -10.31 -10.58 0.69
C SER A 337 -11.72 -10.97 1.08
N TYR A 338 -11.86 -11.42 2.32
CA TYR A 338 -13.12 -11.65 2.98
C TYR A 338 -13.03 -11.09 4.38
N ASP A 339 -13.93 -10.18 4.71
CA ASP A 339 -14.07 -9.57 6.02
C ASP A 339 -15.46 -9.91 6.58
N ARG A 340 -15.51 -10.35 7.82
CA ARG A 340 -16.73 -10.49 8.60
C ARG A 340 -16.56 -9.71 9.88
N TYR A 341 -17.58 -8.92 10.20
CA TYR A 341 -17.62 -8.12 11.40
C TYR A 341 -18.98 -8.29 12.09
N ASP A 342 -18.97 -8.77 13.32
CA ASP A 342 -20.15 -8.88 14.16
C ASP A 342 -19.94 -7.97 15.38
N ASN A 343 -20.81 -6.99 15.58
CA ASN A 343 -20.74 -6.03 16.68
C ASN A 343 -22.06 -6.05 17.44
N SER A 344 -21.99 -6.09 18.76
CA SER A 344 -23.16 -5.97 19.62
C SER A 344 -22.85 -5.19 20.88
N GLY A 345 -23.79 -4.43 21.36
CA GLY A 345 -23.57 -3.64 22.55
C GLY A 345 -24.81 -2.99 23.08
N ARG A 346 -24.62 -2.30 24.20
CA ARG A 346 -25.61 -1.47 24.86
C ARG A 346 -24.96 -0.20 25.34
N THR A 347 -25.59 0.93 25.06
CA THR A 347 -25.27 2.23 25.65
C THR A 347 -26.44 2.70 26.51
N MET A 348 -26.16 3.33 27.59
CA MET A 348 -27.12 4.01 28.44
C MET A 348 -26.55 5.40 28.74
N ASP A 349 -27.30 6.41 28.37
CA ASP A 349 -26.96 7.81 28.53
C ASP A 349 -28.10 8.52 29.23
N ALA A 350 -27.79 9.37 30.21
CA ALA A 350 -28.81 10.19 30.86
C ALA A 350 -28.24 11.52 31.32
N ASP A 351 -29.03 12.57 31.17
CA ASP A 351 -28.78 13.91 31.62
C ASP A 351 -29.67 14.24 32.80
N PHE A 352 -29.11 14.82 33.86
CA PHE A 352 -29.78 15.13 35.11
C PHE A 352 -29.66 16.63 35.45
N SER A 353 -30.71 17.15 36.13
CA SER A 353 -30.75 18.53 36.52
C SER A 353 -30.02 18.83 37.85
N GLU A 354 -29.65 17.78 38.59
CA GLU A 354 -28.96 17.88 39.86
C GLU A 354 -27.77 16.95 39.93
N GLU A 355 -26.79 17.25 40.80
CA GLU A 355 -25.61 16.42 41.04
C GLU A 355 -26.04 15.05 41.61
N LEU A 356 -25.40 14.00 41.08
CA LEU A 356 -25.71 12.62 41.39
C LEU A 356 -24.90 12.08 42.55
N TYR A 357 -25.58 11.50 43.56
CA TYR A 357 -24.95 10.75 44.64
C TYR A 357 -25.24 9.26 44.42
N GLU A 358 -24.29 8.56 43.84
CA GLU A 358 -24.37 7.16 43.47
C GLU A 358 -23.49 6.31 44.39
N ASN A 359 -23.96 5.11 44.78
CA ASN A 359 -23.16 4.14 45.56
C ASN A 359 -22.08 3.47 44.69
N TYR A 360 -22.38 3.30 43.39
CA TYR A 360 -21.43 2.85 42.37
C TYR A 360 -21.73 3.61 41.07
N PHE A 361 -20.73 3.72 40.22
CA PHE A 361 -20.86 4.47 38.97
C PHE A 361 -21.92 3.83 38.07
N GLY A 362 -22.89 4.61 37.63
CA GLY A 362 -23.98 4.17 36.77
C GLY A 362 -25.20 3.60 37.52
N GLU A 363 -25.27 3.68 38.85
CA GLU A 363 -26.44 3.30 39.62
C GLU A 363 -27.73 4.01 39.14
N SER A 364 -27.59 5.29 38.78
CA SER A 364 -28.66 6.09 38.21
C SER A 364 -29.22 5.50 36.91
N LEU A 365 -28.29 5.09 36.01
CA LEU A 365 -28.65 4.47 34.73
C LEU A 365 -29.29 3.09 34.91
N ASP A 366 -28.72 2.26 35.79
CA ASP A 366 -29.27 0.94 36.10
C ASP A 366 -30.66 1.06 36.72
N SER A 367 -30.86 2.02 37.62
CA SER A 367 -32.15 2.30 38.25
C SER A 367 -33.21 2.70 37.23
N LEU A 368 -32.85 3.58 36.28
CA LEU A 368 -33.75 4.04 35.22
C LEU A 368 -34.09 2.94 34.19
N PHE A 369 -33.09 2.18 33.74
CA PHE A 369 -33.24 1.35 32.55
C PHE A 369 -33.29 -0.16 32.83
N ILE A 370 -32.75 -0.64 33.94
CA ILE A 370 -32.68 -2.07 34.24
C ILE A 370 -33.70 -2.47 35.28
N TYR A 371 -33.79 -1.73 36.39
CA TYR A 371 -34.67 -2.08 37.51
C TYR A 371 -36.08 -1.54 37.38
N GLY A 372 -36.37 -0.73 36.33
CA GLY A 372 -37.74 -0.37 35.94
C GLY A 372 -38.49 0.52 36.91
N GLY A 373 -38.04 1.73 37.10
CA GLY A 373 -38.82 2.65 37.90
C GLY A 373 -38.10 3.93 38.35
N GLY A 374 -36.79 3.90 38.34
CA GLY A 374 -35.97 5.09 38.51
C GLY A 374 -36.07 5.86 39.82
N GLY A 375 -37.10 5.62 40.64
CA GLY A 375 -37.23 6.23 41.94
C GLY A 375 -36.84 7.71 42.00
N GLN A 376 -35.86 8.02 42.85
CA GLN A 376 -35.33 9.36 43.02
C GLN A 376 -34.67 9.92 41.75
N TYR A 377 -34.01 9.11 40.93
CA TYR A 377 -33.31 9.56 39.72
C TYR A 377 -34.25 10.03 38.61
N ARG A 378 -35.49 9.45 38.56
CA ARG A 378 -36.52 9.88 37.59
C ARG A 378 -36.96 11.33 37.81
N ASN A 379 -36.98 11.79 39.05
CA ASN A 379 -37.46 13.13 39.41
C ASN A 379 -36.48 14.24 38.98
N ILE A 380 -35.22 13.90 38.87
CA ILE A 380 -34.16 14.84 38.44
C ILE A 380 -33.67 14.59 37.01
N LEU A 381 -34.26 13.59 36.31
CA LEU A 381 -33.94 13.27 34.92
C LEU A 381 -34.38 14.40 34.00
N ILE A 382 -33.52 14.80 33.09
CA ILE A 382 -33.88 15.68 31.96
C ILE A 382 -34.19 14.83 30.75
N SER A 383 -33.31 13.96 30.37
CA SER A 383 -33.47 13.01 29.28
C SER A 383 -32.63 11.76 29.51
N GLY A 384 -33.12 10.62 29.05
CA GLY A 384 -32.34 9.39 29.10
C GLY A 384 -32.56 8.54 27.87
N VAL A 385 -31.49 7.89 27.39
CA VAL A 385 -31.53 7.02 26.23
C VAL A 385 -30.81 5.71 26.54
N ARG A 386 -31.48 4.59 26.36
CA ARG A 386 -30.85 3.28 26.32
C ARG A 386 -30.92 2.74 24.91
N SER A 387 -29.78 2.40 24.31
CA SER A 387 -29.72 1.81 22.98
C SER A 387 -29.00 0.45 23.05
N SER A 388 -29.63 -0.59 22.55
CA SER A 388 -28.99 -1.88 22.32
C SER A 388 -28.92 -2.12 20.81
N PHE A 389 -27.77 -2.55 20.35
CA PHE A 389 -27.51 -2.72 18.93
C PHE A 389 -26.81 -4.05 18.64
N TRP A 390 -27.12 -4.60 17.47
CA TRP A 390 -26.49 -5.79 16.90
C TRP A 390 -26.29 -5.54 15.41
N ASN A 391 -25.05 -5.67 14.96
CA ASN A 391 -24.70 -5.51 13.56
C ASN A 391 -23.92 -6.75 13.10
N LYS A 392 -24.23 -7.22 11.91
CA LYS A 392 -23.49 -8.30 11.25
C LYS A 392 -23.17 -7.87 9.84
N GLU A 393 -21.91 -7.89 9.50
CA GLU A 393 -21.40 -7.43 8.21
C GLU A 393 -20.50 -8.49 7.58
N HIS A 394 -20.64 -8.67 6.29
CA HIS A 394 -19.84 -9.57 5.48
C HIS A 394 -19.46 -8.85 4.20
N ASP A 395 -18.17 -8.79 3.94
CA ASP A 395 -17.61 -8.20 2.73
C ASP A 395 -16.68 -9.18 2.03
N PHE A 396 -16.92 -9.40 0.77
CA PHE A 396 -16.05 -10.17 -0.13
C PHE A 396 -15.55 -9.25 -1.24
N LYS A 397 -14.25 -9.30 -1.51
CA LYS A 397 -13.65 -8.60 -2.64
C LYS A 397 -12.63 -9.50 -3.35
N ALA A 398 -12.71 -9.55 -4.66
CA ALA A 398 -11.70 -10.16 -5.53
C ALA A 398 -11.27 -9.13 -6.56
N ASP A 399 -9.96 -8.96 -6.73
CA ASP A 399 -9.40 -8.05 -7.72
C ASP A 399 -8.18 -8.66 -8.41
N VAL A 400 -7.96 -8.23 -9.64
CA VAL A 400 -6.77 -8.58 -10.41
C VAL A 400 -6.25 -7.33 -11.12
N ASP A 401 -4.99 -6.98 -10.86
CA ASP A 401 -4.26 -5.96 -11.60
C ASP A 401 -3.30 -6.64 -12.57
N PHE A 402 -3.12 -6.06 -13.76
CA PHE A 402 -2.06 -6.46 -14.66
C PHE A 402 -1.39 -5.25 -15.30
N ASP A 403 -0.09 -5.36 -15.52
CA ASP A 403 0.75 -4.35 -16.19
C ASP A 403 1.79 -5.07 -17.05
N GLY A 404 1.66 -4.94 -18.36
CA GLY A 404 2.54 -5.53 -19.33
C GLY A 404 3.22 -4.46 -20.17
N GLU A 405 4.52 -4.61 -20.40
CA GLU A 405 5.32 -3.73 -21.24
C GLU A 405 6.13 -4.56 -22.23
N TRP A 406 6.12 -4.13 -23.48
CA TRP A 406 6.90 -4.70 -24.58
C TRP A 406 7.81 -3.64 -25.15
N LYS A 407 9.08 -3.96 -25.28
CA LYS A 407 10.10 -3.12 -25.89
C LYS A 407 10.43 -3.67 -27.28
N PHE A 408 10.28 -2.84 -28.29
CA PHE A 408 10.60 -3.19 -29.65
C PHE A 408 12.08 -2.90 -30.00
N PRO A 409 12.64 -3.51 -31.06
CA PRO A 409 14.00 -3.23 -31.53
C PRO A 409 14.21 -1.75 -31.93
N SER A 410 13.15 -1.04 -32.32
CA SER A 410 13.12 0.40 -32.60
C SER A 410 13.23 1.29 -31.34
N PHE A 411 13.31 0.69 -30.14
CA PHE A 411 13.27 1.31 -28.83
C PHE A 411 11.89 1.85 -28.41
N ASP A 412 10.89 1.68 -29.23
CA ASP A 412 9.51 2.00 -28.87
C ASP A 412 8.98 1.05 -27.79
N ARG A 413 7.97 1.51 -27.05
CA ARG A 413 7.37 0.73 -25.98
C ARG A 413 5.86 0.67 -26.15
N LEU A 414 5.30 -0.53 -26.04
CA LEU A 414 3.88 -0.78 -25.89
C LEU A 414 3.63 -1.17 -24.44
N ARG A 415 2.74 -0.46 -23.76
CA ARG A 415 2.26 -0.82 -22.43
C ARG A 415 0.77 -1.16 -22.50
N ILE A 416 0.37 -2.26 -21.90
CA ILE A 416 -1.03 -2.67 -21.71
C ILE A 416 -1.21 -2.88 -20.21
N PHE A 417 -2.21 -2.24 -19.64
CA PHE A 417 -2.46 -2.30 -18.21
C PHE A 417 -3.95 -2.34 -17.93
N GLY A 418 -4.32 -2.79 -16.77
CA GLY A 418 -5.70 -2.75 -16.32
C GLY A 418 -5.89 -3.44 -15.00
N ASP A 419 -7.11 -3.28 -14.50
CA ASP A 419 -7.60 -3.94 -13.32
C ASP A 419 -9.05 -4.37 -13.51
N ALA A 420 -9.41 -5.44 -12.85
CA ALA A 420 -10.79 -5.88 -12.72
C ALA A 420 -11.06 -6.21 -11.26
N SER A 421 -12.17 -5.73 -10.73
CA SER A 421 -12.58 -6.04 -9.36
C SER A 421 -14.06 -6.39 -9.27
N TYR A 422 -14.37 -7.26 -8.34
CA TYR A 422 -15.72 -7.61 -7.92
C TYR A 422 -15.80 -7.51 -6.41
N GLY A 423 -16.83 -6.82 -5.91
CA GLY A 423 -17.16 -6.70 -4.51
C GLY A 423 -18.58 -7.15 -4.25
N SER A 424 -18.82 -7.74 -3.08
CA SER A 424 -20.16 -8.07 -2.58
C SER A 424 -20.18 -7.96 -1.08
N GLY A 425 -21.09 -7.17 -0.54
CA GLY A 425 -21.27 -6.94 0.88
C GLY A 425 -22.71 -7.12 1.33
N SER A 426 -22.87 -7.54 2.58
CA SER A 426 -24.16 -7.49 3.26
C SER A 426 -23.97 -7.07 4.71
N ALA A 427 -24.89 -6.24 5.21
CA ALA A 427 -24.89 -5.80 6.59
C ALA A 427 -26.31 -5.81 7.15
N ASP A 428 -26.51 -6.56 8.21
CA ASP A 428 -27.74 -6.56 9.00
C ASP A 428 -27.52 -5.71 10.24
N GLY A 429 -28.47 -4.82 10.55
CA GLY A 429 -28.45 -3.98 11.73
C GLY A 429 -29.77 -4.04 12.47
N LEU A 430 -29.74 -4.38 13.77
CA LEU A 430 -30.88 -4.31 14.67
C LEU A 430 -30.55 -3.32 15.78
N ARG A 431 -31.41 -2.34 15.97
CA ARG A 431 -31.31 -1.38 17.08
C ARG A 431 -32.61 -1.32 17.85
N ARG A 432 -32.49 -1.36 19.15
CA ARG A 432 -33.60 -1.12 20.10
C ARG A 432 -33.24 0.09 20.95
N THR A 433 -34.08 1.10 20.99
CA THR A 433 -33.82 2.34 21.72
C THR A 433 -35.00 2.64 22.62
N ASP A 434 -34.76 2.85 23.90
CA ASP A 434 -35.72 3.37 24.87
C ASP A 434 -35.30 4.83 25.17
N ILE A 435 -36.24 5.75 25.00
CA ILE A 435 -36.06 7.19 25.26
C ILE A 435 -36.96 7.53 26.44
N LEU A 436 -36.35 8.06 27.50
CA LEU A 436 -37.06 8.51 28.69
C LEU A 436 -37.07 10.02 28.74
N ASN A 437 -38.23 10.63 28.92
CA ASN A 437 -38.37 12.07 29.14
C ASN A 437 -38.60 12.35 30.62
N GLY A 438 -37.71 13.14 31.23
CA GLY A 438 -37.74 13.36 32.68
C GLY A 438 -39.00 14.06 33.20
N THR A 439 -39.52 15.03 32.46
CA THR A 439 -40.62 15.87 32.86
C THR A 439 -42.02 15.23 32.61
N ASP A 440 -42.10 14.38 31.59
CA ASP A 440 -43.36 13.79 31.17
C ASP A 440 -43.15 12.36 30.64
N SER A 441 -43.54 11.37 31.44
CA SER A 441 -43.46 9.96 31.06
C SER A 441 -44.37 9.56 29.91
N SER A 442 -45.38 10.39 29.56
CA SER A 442 -46.21 10.15 28.38
C SER A 442 -45.47 10.39 27.06
N LEU A 443 -44.31 11.04 27.13
CA LEU A 443 -43.41 11.27 26.01
C LEU A 443 -42.26 10.24 25.93
N ASP A 444 -42.29 9.21 26.81
CA ASP A 444 -41.35 8.10 26.69
C ASP A 444 -41.62 7.33 25.38
N GLU A 445 -40.59 7.03 24.67
CA GLU A 445 -40.65 6.42 23.36
C GLU A 445 -39.82 5.13 23.32
N PHE A 446 -40.34 4.13 22.63
CA PHE A 446 -39.67 2.88 22.41
C PHE A 446 -39.53 2.62 20.90
N GLN A 447 -38.35 2.42 20.43
CA GLN A 447 -38.03 2.23 19.00
C GLN A 447 -37.34 0.89 18.76
N ARG A 448 -37.79 0.16 17.73
CA ARG A 448 -37.13 -1.04 17.21
C ARG A 448 -36.93 -0.87 15.72
N ARG A 449 -35.70 -0.89 15.30
CA ARG A 449 -35.29 -0.67 13.90
C ARG A 449 -34.45 -1.83 13.42
N PHE A 450 -34.82 -2.40 12.29
CA PHE A 450 -34.05 -3.41 11.60
C PHE A 450 -33.72 -2.94 10.18
N SER A 451 -32.52 -3.19 9.71
CA SER A 451 -32.12 -2.92 8.33
C SER A 451 -31.30 -4.08 7.78
N HIS A 452 -31.48 -4.35 6.51
CA HIS A 452 -30.66 -5.27 5.76
C HIS A 452 -30.06 -4.54 4.58
N ASN A 453 -28.74 -4.28 4.62
CA ASN A 453 -28.02 -3.65 3.53
C ASN A 453 -27.38 -4.76 2.69
N SER A 454 -27.50 -4.66 1.38
CA SER A 454 -26.73 -5.49 0.46
C SER A 454 -26.14 -4.62 -0.64
N SER A 455 -24.92 -4.92 -1.01
CA SER A 455 -24.23 -4.22 -2.09
C SER A 455 -23.49 -5.21 -2.98
N SER A 456 -23.39 -4.88 -4.24
CA SER A 456 -22.47 -5.54 -5.16
C SER A 456 -21.88 -4.52 -6.11
N ASP A 457 -20.60 -4.64 -6.37
CA ASP A 457 -19.90 -3.78 -7.31
C ASP A 457 -18.96 -4.59 -8.20
N TYR A 458 -18.78 -4.09 -9.41
CA TYR A 458 -17.68 -4.51 -10.26
C TYR A 458 -17.05 -3.30 -10.96
N ASN A 459 -15.77 -3.38 -11.18
CA ASN A 459 -15.03 -2.38 -11.91
C ASN A 459 -14.10 -3.06 -12.91
N TYR A 460 -14.07 -2.54 -14.14
CA TYR A 460 -13.13 -2.93 -15.18
C TYR A 460 -12.42 -1.69 -15.68
N HIS A 461 -11.11 -1.75 -15.69
CA HIS A 461 -10.25 -0.72 -16.25
C HIS A 461 -9.24 -1.38 -17.17
N PHE A 462 -9.22 -1.00 -18.43
CA PHE A 462 -8.27 -1.48 -19.42
C PHE A 462 -7.68 -0.31 -20.16
N GLY A 463 -6.37 -0.30 -20.29
CA GLY A 463 -5.67 0.75 -21.00
C GLY A 463 -4.47 0.26 -21.77
N GLY A 464 -4.08 1.06 -22.75
CA GLY A 464 -2.86 0.85 -23.51
C GLY A 464 -2.22 2.16 -23.90
N SER A 465 -0.90 2.20 -23.91
CA SER A 465 -0.11 3.32 -24.40
C SER A 465 1.01 2.84 -25.31
N TYR A 466 1.33 3.64 -26.29
CA TYR A 466 2.45 3.38 -27.20
C TYR A 466 3.38 4.58 -27.15
N ASP A 467 4.63 4.37 -26.69
CA ASP A 467 5.61 5.42 -26.61
C ASP A 467 6.55 5.34 -27.80
N TYR A 468 6.50 6.36 -28.63
CA TYR A 468 7.34 6.53 -29.80
C TYR A 468 8.24 7.75 -29.60
N SER A 469 9.55 7.58 -29.77
CA SER A 469 10.52 8.66 -29.59
C SER A 469 11.43 8.78 -30.81
N VAL A 470 11.53 10.00 -31.34
CA VAL A 470 12.40 10.32 -32.47
C VAL A 470 13.48 11.31 -32.03
N SER A 471 14.72 10.95 -32.28
CA SER A 471 15.84 11.88 -32.19
C SER A 471 15.89 12.74 -33.46
N LEU A 472 15.75 14.06 -33.30
CA LEU A 472 15.80 15.03 -34.41
C LEU A 472 17.22 15.41 -34.85
N GLY A 473 18.22 14.61 -34.44
CA GLY A 473 19.62 14.78 -34.81
C GLY A 473 20.48 15.43 -33.71
N LYS A 474 21.79 15.30 -33.85
CA LYS A 474 22.76 15.97 -33.01
C LYS A 474 23.04 17.35 -33.62
N SER A 475 22.79 18.42 -32.86
CA SER A 475 23.30 19.74 -33.22
C SER A 475 24.81 19.72 -33.17
N GLY A 476 25.50 20.29 -34.17
CA GLY A 476 26.98 20.19 -34.35
C GLY A 476 27.88 20.63 -33.18
N ASN A 477 27.30 21.09 -32.06
CA ASN A 477 28.00 21.56 -30.86
C ASN A 477 27.57 20.82 -29.59
N GLY A 478 27.24 19.52 -29.64
CA GLY A 478 26.94 18.74 -28.42
C GLY A 478 25.48 18.79 -27.97
N GLY A 479 24.58 19.32 -28.80
CA GLY A 479 23.13 19.34 -28.52
C GLY A 479 22.38 18.13 -29.09
N SER A 480 21.28 17.74 -28.48
CA SER A 480 20.35 16.77 -29.00
C SER A 480 18.91 17.27 -28.85
N ASN A 481 18.10 17.01 -29.87
CA ASN A 481 16.67 17.27 -29.83
C ASN A 481 15.93 15.92 -29.92
N SER A 482 14.88 15.77 -29.15
CA SER A 482 14.00 14.62 -29.28
C SER A 482 12.54 15.04 -29.17
N ILE A 483 11.70 14.35 -29.93
CA ILE A 483 10.25 14.42 -29.78
C ILE A 483 9.78 13.02 -29.40
N SER A 484 8.98 12.92 -28.35
CA SER A 484 8.23 11.71 -28.05
C SER A 484 6.74 11.95 -28.20
N LEU A 485 6.07 10.95 -28.71
CA LEU A 485 4.64 10.91 -28.92
C LEU A 485 4.09 9.67 -28.20
N SER A 486 3.17 9.91 -27.27
CA SER A 486 2.60 8.83 -26.46
C SER A 486 1.07 8.87 -26.51
N PRO A 487 0.44 8.26 -27.55
CA PRO A 487 -0.99 8.01 -27.52
C PRO A 487 -1.34 6.98 -26.48
N GLN A 488 -2.39 7.24 -25.73
CA GLN A 488 -2.93 6.37 -24.70
C GLN A 488 -4.44 6.31 -24.82
N TYR A 489 -4.98 5.11 -24.62
CA TYR A 489 -6.41 4.91 -24.52
C TYR A 489 -6.74 4.10 -23.28
N GLU A 490 -7.81 4.50 -22.57
CA GLU A 490 -8.34 3.80 -21.41
C GLU A 490 -9.85 3.64 -21.53
N TYR A 491 -10.32 2.49 -21.12
CA TYR A 491 -11.73 2.18 -20.92
C TYR A 491 -11.96 1.83 -19.47
N ILE A 492 -12.93 2.50 -18.84
CA ILE A 492 -13.32 2.26 -17.46
C ILE A 492 -14.81 1.99 -17.45
N GLN A 493 -15.22 0.89 -16.83
CA GLN A 493 -16.61 0.58 -16.56
C GLN A 493 -16.76 0.19 -15.10
N SER A 494 -17.70 0.83 -14.41
CA SER A 494 -18.06 0.46 -13.05
C SER A 494 -19.57 0.29 -12.92
N TYR A 495 -19.94 -0.64 -12.08
CA TYR A 495 -21.30 -0.87 -11.65
C TYR A 495 -21.30 -0.97 -10.13
N ASN A 496 -22.26 -0.33 -9.50
CA ASN A 496 -22.51 -0.44 -8.08
C ASN A 496 -24.01 -0.58 -7.86
N SER A 497 -24.41 -1.60 -7.14
CA SER A 497 -25.78 -1.83 -6.71
C SER A 497 -25.83 -1.83 -5.20
N ALA A 498 -26.79 -1.15 -4.63
CA ALA A 498 -27.05 -1.11 -3.19
C ALA A 498 -28.54 -1.20 -2.93
N SER A 499 -28.91 -2.02 -1.97
CA SER A 499 -30.28 -2.19 -1.49
C SER A 499 -30.30 -2.08 0.02
N ARG A 500 -31.21 -1.32 0.56
CA ARG A 500 -31.39 -1.14 2.00
C ARG A 500 -32.88 -1.15 2.35
N PRO A 501 -33.52 -2.31 2.51
CA PRO A 501 -34.81 -2.39 3.18
C PRO A 501 -34.67 -2.02 4.67
N TYR A 502 -35.54 -1.16 5.13
CA TYR A 502 -35.60 -0.65 6.49
C TYR A 502 -36.94 -0.93 7.13
N TYR A 503 -36.95 -1.53 8.31
CA TYR A 503 -38.14 -2.01 8.99
C TYR A 503 -38.30 -1.29 10.32
N ILE A 504 -39.54 -0.83 10.58
CA ILE A 504 -39.99 -0.22 11.85
C ILE A 504 -40.81 -1.26 12.59
N LEU A 505 -40.24 -1.81 13.65
CA LEU A 505 -40.83 -2.93 14.39
C LEU A 505 -41.44 -2.50 15.74
N ASP A 506 -41.81 -1.22 15.90
CA ASP A 506 -42.28 -0.66 17.17
C ASP A 506 -43.54 -1.30 17.63
N GLU A 507 -44.48 -1.57 16.71
CA GLU A 507 -45.79 -2.16 16.96
C GLU A 507 -45.83 -3.68 16.77
N ALA A 508 -44.68 -4.28 16.45
CA ALA A 508 -44.57 -5.70 16.15
C ALA A 508 -44.28 -6.53 17.40
N ASP A 509 -45.31 -6.87 18.17
CA ASP A 509 -45.19 -7.63 19.42
C ASP A 509 -44.46 -8.97 19.22
N GLU A 510 -44.82 -9.73 18.17
CA GLU A 510 -44.23 -11.03 17.88
C GLU A 510 -42.73 -10.92 17.53
N PHE A 511 -42.35 -9.97 16.67
CA PHE A 511 -41.00 -9.85 16.16
C PHE A 511 -40.08 -9.00 17.05
N GLY A 512 -40.64 -8.30 18.02
CA GLY A 512 -39.90 -7.41 18.91
C GLY A 512 -38.83 -8.09 19.77
N THR A 513 -38.92 -9.38 19.97
CA THR A 513 -37.99 -10.22 20.74
C THR A 513 -37.04 -11.03 19.86
N TRP A 514 -37.26 -11.05 18.53
CA TRP A 514 -36.42 -11.85 17.63
C TRP A 514 -34.99 -11.37 17.60
N SER A 515 -34.06 -12.32 17.45
CA SER A 515 -32.65 -12.03 17.22
C SER A 515 -32.43 -11.51 15.81
N ILE A 516 -31.29 -10.85 15.59
CA ILE A 516 -30.88 -10.37 14.26
C ILE A 516 -30.88 -11.52 13.24
N ASP A 517 -30.40 -12.71 13.60
CA ASP A 517 -30.36 -13.86 12.69
C ASP A 517 -31.75 -14.31 12.25
N LYS A 518 -32.70 -14.29 13.17
CA LYS A 518 -34.09 -14.67 12.87
C LYS A 518 -34.77 -13.64 11.97
N LEU A 519 -34.56 -12.35 12.23
CA LEU A 519 -35.04 -11.27 11.38
C LEU A 519 -34.44 -11.34 9.98
N SER A 520 -33.14 -11.55 9.88
CA SER A 520 -32.42 -11.67 8.60
C SER A 520 -32.92 -12.85 7.77
N SER A 521 -33.20 -14.00 8.40
CA SER A 521 -33.66 -15.21 7.70
C SER A 521 -35.17 -15.18 7.35
N SER A 522 -35.94 -14.36 8.03
CA SER A 522 -37.41 -14.33 7.92
C SER A 522 -37.94 -12.98 7.40
N ARG A 523 -37.17 -12.29 6.55
CA ARG A 523 -37.53 -10.95 6.03
C ARG A 523 -38.89 -10.88 5.34
N SER A 524 -39.30 -11.94 4.68
CA SER A 524 -40.62 -12.00 4.04
C SER A 524 -41.80 -11.89 5.04
N MET A 525 -41.59 -12.34 6.28
CA MET A 525 -42.63 -12.27 7.34
C MET A 525 -42.78 -10.86 7.93
N ILE A 526 -41.68 -10.05 7.87
CA ILE A 526 -41.69 -8.68 8.39
C ILE A 526 -41.90 -7.63 7.29
N GLN A 527 -42.27 -8.05 6.08
CA GLN A 527 -42.40 -7.16 4.92
C GLN A 527 -43.45 -6.05 5.14
N GLU A 528 -44.49 -6.30 5.91
CA GLU A 528 -45.53 -5.32 6.25
C GLU A 528 -45.02 -4.16 7.12
N PHE A 529 -43.91 -4.37 7.86
CA PHE A 529 -43.24 -3.37 8.68
C PHE A 529 -42.17 -2.59 7.94
N MET A 530 -42.04 -2.82 6.62
CA MET A 530 -41.06 -2.12 5.82
C MET A 530 -41.46 -0.65 5.65
N ASN A 531 -40.56 0.25 6.06
CA ASN A 531 -40.75 1.68 5.85
C ASN A 531 -40.23 2.08 4.47
N ALA A 532 -41.13 2.31 3.53
CA ALA A 532 -40.77 2.64 2.15
C ALA A 532 -39.95 3.92 2.04
N GLU A 533 -40.23 4.95 2.84
CA GLU A 533 -39.49 6.24 2.78
C GLU A 533 -38.03 6.12 3.20
N ASN A 534 -37.71 5.15 4.08
CA ASN A 534 -36.37 4.90 4.57
C ASN A 534 -35.70 3.68 3.94
N SER A 535 -36.40 2.96 3.09
CA SER A 535 -35.88 1.87 2.27
C SER A 535 -35.46 2.43 0.91
N TYR A 536 -34.32 2.00 0.40
CA TYR A 536 -33.88 2.40 -0.94
C TYR A 536 -33.24 1.25 -1.70
N TYR A 537 -33.37 1.33 -3.02
CA TYR A 537 -32.61 0.58 -3.99
C TYR A 537 -31.88 1.57 -4.90
N SER A 538 -30.63 1.28 -5.20
CA SER A 538 -29.83 2.09 -6.12
C SER A 538 -28.96 1.20 -6.96
N SER A 539 -29.01 1.31 -8.28
CA SER A 539 -28.02 0.75 -9.17
C SER A 539 -27.41 1.83 -10.04
N LYS A 540 -26.09 1.92 -10.00
CA LYS A 540 -25.31 2.92 -10.71
C LYS A 540 -24.37 2.25 -11.67
N TRP A 541 -24.47 2.58 -12.93
CA TRP A 541 -23.59 2.14 -13.98
C TRP A 541 -22.85 3.34 -14.57
N GLN A 542 -21.54 3.24 -14.70
CA GLN A 542 -20.70 4.28 -15.28
C GLN A 542 -19.79 3.67 -16.33
N MET A 543 -19.62 4.35 -17.44
CA MET A 543 -18.70 3.99 -18.50
C MET A 543 -17.89 5.22 -18.89
N GLU A 544 -16.60 5.08 -19.05
CA GLU A 544 -15.72 6.17 -19.40
C GLU A 544 -14.68 5.72 -20.43
N HIS A 545 -14.58 6.48 -21.50
CA HIS A 545 -13.52 6.35 -22.49
C HIS A 545 -12.60 7.55 -22.39
N LYS A 546 -11.31 7.32 -22.25
CA LYS A 546 -10.27 8.35 -22.20
C LYS A 546 -9.29 8.11 -23.33
N GLY A 547 -9.19 9.04 -24.25
CA GLY A 547 -8.12 9.11 -25.23
C GLY A 547 -7.15 10.23 -24.83
N LYS A 548 -5.87 9.93 -24.64
CA LYS A 548 -4.84 10.93 -24.33
C LYS A 548 -3.76 10.89 -25.37
N LEU A 549 -3.38 12.07 -25.84
CA LEU A 549 -2.20 12.27 -26.67
C LEU A 549 -1.21 13.13 -25.88
N ALA A 550 -0.05 12.55 -25.56
CA ALA A 550 1.05 13.26 -24.95
C ALA A 550 2.14 13.51 -25.99
N ILE A 551 2.61 14.75 -26.06
CA ILE A 551 3.71 15.20 -26.91
C ILE A 551 4.77 15.80 -25.99
N ASN A 552 5.96 15.24 -25.99
CA ASN A 552 7.12 15.79 -25.27
C ASN A 552 8.17 16.22 -26.26
N PHE A 553 8.61 17.46 -26.16
CA PHE A 553 9.77 17.99 -26.86
C PHE A 553 10.87 18.26 -25.84
N ASN A 554 12.05 17.65 -26.04
CA ASN A 554 13.22 17.87 -25.23
C ASN A 554 14.34 18.46 -26.10
N HIS A 555 14.86 19.62 -25.70
CA HIS A 555 16.09 20.20 -26.19
C HIS A 555 17.16 20.12 -25.11
N TYR A 556 18.23 19.41 -25.40
CA TYR A 556 19.37 19.27 -24.52
C TYR A 556 20.62 19.78 -25.23
N HIS A 557 21.35 20.71 -24.60
CA HIS A 557 22.62 21.21 -25.10
C HIS A 557 23.71 21.11 -24.02
N GLU A 558 24.80 20.44 -24.35
CA GLU A 558 25.94 20.28 -23.47
C GLU A 558 27.07 21.25 -23.96
N GLY A 559 27.43 22.20 -23.08
CA GLY A 559 28.51 23.15 -23.30
C GLY A 559 29.88 22.57 -23.00
N LYS A 560 30.88 23.45 -22.93
CA LYS A 560 32.25 23.06 -22.61
C LYS A 560 32.38 22.49 -21.20
N LYS A 561 33.16 21.43 -21.04
CA LYS A 561 33.51 20.84 -19.75
C LYS A 561 34.37 21.84 -18.97
N MET A 562 33.88 22.38 -17.85
CA MET A 562 34.62 23.37 -17.04
C MET A 562 35.64 22.74 -16.10
N THR A 563 35.28 21.58 -15.50
CA THR A 563 36.15 20.77 -14.64
C THR A 563 35.77 19.29 -14.80
N ASN A 564 36.52 18.38 -14.18
CA ASN A 564 36.20 16.95 -14.25
C ASN A 564 34.83 16.61 -13.65
N ASP A 565 34.29 17.49 -12.78
CA ASP A 565 33.05 17.23 -12.01
C ASP A 565 31.85 17.97 -12.54
N TYR A 566 31.98 19.01 -13.38
CA TYR A 566 30.85 19.84 -13.81
C TYR A 566 30.91 20.14 -15.32
N LYS A 567 29.71 20.06 -15.94
CA LYS A 567 29.45 20.43 -17.32
C LYS A 567 28.43 21.55 -17.38
N ASP A 568 28.55 22.43 -18.37
CA ASP A 568 27.47 23.36 -18.68
C ASP A 568 26.37 22.61 -19.43
N VAL A 569 25.13 22.74 -18.97
CA VAL A 569 23.96 22.11 -19.58
C VAL A 569 22.82 23.12 -19.70
N LEU A 570 22.22 23.16 -20.88
CA LEU A 570 20.93 23.80 -21.11
C LEU A 570 19.92 22.73 -21.49
N GLN A 571 18.79 22.70 -20.80
CA GLN A 571 17.70 21.82 -21.11
C GLN A 571 16.38 22.59 -21.17
N ILE A 572 15.63 22.36 -22.22
CA ILE A 572 14.28 22.91 -22.40
C ILE A 572 13.36 21.73 -22.66
N ASN A 573 12.35 21.57 -21.82
CA ASN A 573 11.33 20.56 -21.95
C ASN A 573 9.98 21.25 -22.19
N PHE A 574 9.27 20.79 -23.19
CA PHE A 574 7.89 21.18 -23.43
C PHE A 574 7.03 19.92 -23.50
N ASP A 575 6.15 19.76 -22.55
CA ASP A 575 5.17 18.70 -22.47
C ASP A 575 3.79 19.26 -22.78
N ALA A 576 3.12 18.72 -23.76
CA ALA A 576 1.73 19.05 -24.07
C ALA A 576 0.90 17.76 -24.08
N ASN A 577 -0.15 17.73 -23.28
CA ASN A 577 -1.07 16.61 -23.20
C ASN A 577 -2.49 17.13 -23.49
N VAL A 578 -3.22 16.39 -24.29
CA VAL A 578 -4.66 16.60 -24.47
C VAL A 578 -5.37 15.32 -24.18
N GLN A 579 -6.28 15.34 -23.22
CA GLN A 579 -7.15 14.21 -22.88
C GLN A 579 -8.56 14.49 -23.36
N LEU A 580 -9.11 13.57 -24.13
CA LEU A 580 -10.51 13.52 -24.55
C LEU A 580 -11.20 12.49 -23.69
N ARG A 581 -12.23 12.88 -22.95
CA ARG A 581 -12.93 12.02 -22.02
C ARG A 581 -14.43 12.02 -22.31
N HIS A 582 -14.93 10.85 -22.67
CA HIS A 582 -16.36 10.60 -22.85
C HIS A 582 -16.86 9.77 -21.68
N LYS A 583 -17.83 10.33 -20.94
CA LYS A 583 -18.40 9.71 -19.74
C LYS A 583 -19.89 9.53 -19.91
N ARG A 584 -20.37 8.32 -19.61
CA ARG A 584 -21.79 7.98 -19.56
C ARG A 584 -22.12 7.39 -18.20
N ASP A 585 -23.08 8.01 -17.52
CA ASP A 585 -23.59 7.57 -16.23
C ASP A 585 -25.08 7.18 -16.38
N LYS A 586 -25.47 6.10 -15.71
CA LYS A 586 -26.86 5.68 -15.54
C LYS A 586 -27.09 5.38 -14.08
N LEU A 587 -28.20 5.90 -13.53
CA LEU A 587 -28.64 5.65 -12.17
C LEU A 587 -30.10 5.21 -12.24
N ASP A 588 -30.36 4.07 -11.62
CA ASP A 588 -31.69 3.56 -11.31
C ASP A 588 -31.84 3.65 -9.79
N TYR A 589 -32.77 4.49 -9.33
CA TYR A 589 -32.94 4.79 -7.92
C TYR A 589 -34.42 4.75 -7.52
N SER A 590 -34.73 3.98 -6.51
CA SER A 590 -36.07 3.85 -5.95
C SER A 590 -36.04 4.06 -4.44
N ARG A 591 -36.90 4.94 -3.92
CA ARG A 591 -37.07 5.21 -2.49
C ARG A 591 -38.45 5.86 -2.24
N GLY A 592 -39.25 5.26 -1.39
CA GLY A 592 -40.61 5.77 -1.15
C GLY A 592 -41.41 5.86 -2.44
N GLU A 593 -41.92 7.06 -2.72
CA GLU A 593 -42.62 7.38 -3.98
C GLU A 593 -41.65 7.78 -5.11
N THR A 594 -40.35 7.96 -4.81
CA THR A 594 -39.38 8.31 -5.81
C THR A 594 -38.90 7.07 -6.56
N ASP A 595 -39.20 7.00 -7.84
CA ASP A 595 -38.71 5.99 -8.76
C ASP A 595 -38.12 6.71 -9.98
N THR A 596 -36.81 6.70 -10.11
CA THR A 596 -36.12 7.57 -11.06
C THR A 596 -35.03 6.81 -11.82
N LEU A 597 -35.13 6.86 -13.14
CA LEU A 597 -34.09 6.43 -14.04
C LEU A 597 -33.38 7.65 -14.64
N ALA A 598 -32.20 7.97 -14.16
CA ALA A 598 -31.41 9.09 -14.64
C ALA A 598 -30.26 8.62 -15.52
N CYS A 599 -30.05 9.34 -16.64
CA CYS A 599 -28.94 9.08 -17.56
C CYS A 599 -28.23 10.40 -17.87
N ARG A 600 -26.91 10.35 -17.92
CA ARG A 600 -26.09 11.51 -18.27
C ARG A 600 -24.96 11.10 -19.20
N ASN A 601 -24.77 11.91 -20.24
CA ASN A 601 -23.67 11.74 -21.21
C ASN A 601 -22.87 13.03 -21.26
N ARG A 602 -21.55 12.95 -21.13
CA ARG A 602 -20.63 14.10 -21.09
C ARG A 602 -19.39 13.83 -21.91
N PHE A 603 -18.91 14.89 -22.53
CA PHE A 603 -17.64 14.89 -23.25
C PHE A 603 -16.79 16.06 -22.78
N PHE A 604 -15.55 15.77 -22.39
CA PHE A 604 -14.61 16.74 -21.87
C PHE A 604 -13.33 16.75 -22.71
N VAL A 605 -12.77 17.94 -22.88
CA VAL A 605 -11.44 18.15 -23.48
C VAL A 605 -10.56 18.77 -22.40
N GLU A 606 -9.53 18.06 -21.98
CA GLU A 606 -8.73 18.40 -20.81
C GLU A 606 -7.25 18.58 -21.23
N PRO A 607 -6.84 19.83 -21.56
CA PRO A 607 -5.45 20.14 -21.86
C PRO A 607 -4.59 20.25 -20.58
N ASP A 608 -3.34 19.80 -20.71
CA ASP A 608 -2.29 19.94 -19.69
C ASP A 608 -0.99 20.28 -20.43
N ALA A 609 -0.32 21.35 -20.05
CA ALA A 609 0.93 21.77 -20.67
C ALA A 609 1.96 22.20 -19.63
N ARG A 610 3.21 21.79 -19.84
CA ARG A 610 4.36 22.19 -19.01
C ARG A 610 5.49 22.68 -19.90
N LEU A 611 6.01 23.85 -19.59
CA LEU A 611 7.25 24.38 -20.14
C LEU A 611 8.27 24.47 -19.02
N GLU A 612 9.40 23.80 -19.19
CA GLU A 612 10.50 23.80 -18.23
C GLU A 612 11.78 24.27 -18.90
N PHE A 613 12.47 25.17 -18.23
CA PHE A 613 13.77 25.66 -18.59
C PHE A 613 14.76 25.41 -17.46
N LYS A 614 15.86 24.69 -17.76
CA LYS A 614 16.89 24.33 -16.79
C LYS A 614 18.28 24.67 -17.36
N VAL A 615 19.07 25.33 -16.54
CA VAL A 615 20.46 25.63 -16.84
C VAL A 615 21.36 25.13 -15.70
N GLN A 616 22.41 24.44 -16.07
CA GLN A 616 23.50 24.11 -15.15
C GLN A 616 24.76 24.79 -15.63
N ARG A 617 25.42 25.56 -14.77
CA ARG A 617 26.74 26.20 -15.05
C ARG A 617 27.67 25.90 -13.88
N GLY A 618 28.60 25.01 -14.10
CA GLY A 618 29.52 24.56 -13.05
C GLY A 618 28.71 23.96 -11.86
N PRO A 619 28.94 24.46 -10.63
CA PRO A 619 28.24 23.97 -9.44
C PRO A 619 26.82 24.54 -9.26
N VAL A 620 26.37 25.39 -10.19
CA VAL A 620 25.04 26.03 -10.08
C VAL A 620 24.06 25.38 -11.04
N GLU A 621 22.94 24.92 -10.52
CA GLU A 621 21.78 24.51 -11.28
C GLU A 621 20.62 25.48 -10.97
N ALA A 622 20.01 26.02 -12.00
CA ALA A 622 18.83 26.88 -11.86
C ALA A 622 17.81 26.58 -12.94
N GLY A 623 16.56 26.77 -12.62
CA GLY A 623 15.51 26.60 -13.59
C GLY A 623 14.17 27.11 -13.10
N TYR A 624 13.23 27.10 -14.01
CA TYR A 624 11.84 27.42 -13.77
C TYR A 624 10.93 26.57 -14.67
N ALA A 625 9.72 26.29 -14.18
CA ALA A 625 8.71 25.61 -14.95
C ALA A 625 7.35 26.32 -14.79
N LEU A 626 6.63 26.39 -15.89
CA LEU A 626 5.25 26.85 -15.91
C LEU A 626 4.36 25.68 -16.32
N ASN A 627 3.38 25.36 -15.47
CA ASN A 627 2.41 24.31 -15.71
C ASN A 627 1.01 24.91 -15.81
N TYR A 628 0.25 24.51 -16.80
CA TYR A 628 -1.19 24.76 -16.91
C TYR A 628 -1.91 23.44 -17.04
N ARG A 629 -2.94 23.23 -16.21
CA ARG A 629 -3.82 22.05 -16.27
C ARG A 629 -5.27 22.49 -16.20
N TYR A 630 -6.08 21.90 -17.05
CA TYR A 630 -7.52 22.01 -16.99
C TYR A 630 -8.14 20.63 -16.90
N TYR A 631 -9.10 20.47 -16.00
CA TYR A 631 -9.88 19.24 -15.85
C TYR A 631 -11.30 19.56 -15.39
N SER A 632 -12.22 18.63 -15.67
CA SER A 632 -13.64 18.76 -15.35
C SER A 632 -14.10 17.58 -14.50
N SER A 633 -15.08 17.82 -13.65
CA SER A 633 -15.74 16.77 -12.88
C SER A 633 -17.24 16.97 -12.86
N SER A 634 -18.00 15.87 -13.02
CA SER A 634 -19.46 15.90 -12.90
C SER A 634 -19.84 15.53 -11.46
N PRO A 635 -20.85 16.20 -10.88
CA PRO A 635 -21.45 15.76 -9.63
C PRO A 635 -21.93 14.32 -9.72
N ASP A 636 -22.03 13.64 -8.58
CA ASP A 636 -22.66 12.31 -8.55
C ASP A 636 -24.08 12.41 -9.07
N LEU A 637 -24.51 11.39 -9.83
CA LEU A 637 -25.84 11.43 -10.47
C LEU A 637 -26.97 11.38 -9.42
N LEU A 638 -26.73 10.76 -8.27
CA LEU A 638 -27.65 10.77 -7.13
C LEU A 638 -27.91 12.19 -6.61
N TYR A 639 -26.89 13.06 -6.60
CA TYR A 639 -27.09 14.47 -6.21
C TYR A 639 -27.90 15.28 -7.24
N SER A 640 -27.99 14.79 -8.48
CA SER A 640 -28.64 15.46 -9.61
C SER A 640 -30.08 14.98 -9.85
N ILE A 641 -30.63 14.13 -9.01
CA ILE A 641 -32.04 13.74 -9.04
C ILE A 641 -32.78 14.43 -7.93
N ASP A 642 -34.12 14.52 -8.08
CA ASP A 642 -34.99 15.05 -7.04
C ASP A 642 -35.31 13.90 -6.06
N TYR A 643 -34.68 13.93 -4.89
CA TYR A 643 -34.96 12.99 -3.80
C TYR A 643 -34.90 13.70 -2.46
N ARG A 644 -35.60 13.13 -1.48
CA ARG A 644 -35.56 13.59 -0.10
C ARG A 644 -35.33 12.41 0.83
N ASP A 645 -34.32 12.55 1.69
CA ASP A 645 -33.98 11.58 2.74
C ASP A 645 -34.25 12.20 4.11
N SER A 646 -35.27 11.70 4.80
CA SER A 646 -35.69 12.09 6.14
C SER A 646 -35.48 10.98 7.17
N SER A 647 -34.61 10.00 6.90
CA SER A 647 -34.31 8.88 7.81
C SER A 647 -33.76 9.31 9.18
N SER A 648 -33.23 10.53 9.25
CA SER A 648 -32.90 11.21 10.50
C SER A 648 -33.87 12.39 10.71
N PRO A 649 -34.66 12.40 11.77
CA PRO A 649 -35.71 13.41 11.95
C PRO A 649 -35.21 14.85 11.97
N LEU A 650 -33.99 15.09 12.48
CA LEU A 650 -33.39 16.42 12.58
C LEU A 650 -32.40 16.73 11.43
N MET A 651 -32.22 15.79 10.48
CA MET A 651 -31.30 15.96 9.37
C MET A 651 -31.88 15.43 8.07
N VAL A 652 -32.36 16.32 7.23
CA VAL A 652 -32.91 16.02 5.92
C VAL A 652 -31.86 16.22 4.85
N ARG A 653 -31.79 15.35 3.85
CA ARG A 653 -30.94 15.49 2.66
C ARG A 653 -31.81 15.54 1.42
N GLU A 654 -31.50 16.46 0.51
CA GLU A 654 -32.21 16.64 -0.76
C GLU A 654 -31.24 16.59 -1.93
N GLY A 655 -31.73 16.18 -3.10
CA GLY A 655 -31.00 16.31 -4.34
C GLY A 655 -31.20 17.66 -5.02
N ASN A 656 -30.49 17.93 -6.09
CA ASN A 656 -30.62 19.15 -6.88
C ASN A 656 -30.39 18.87 -8.38
N PRO A 657 -31.46 18.79 -9.17
CA PRO A 657 -31.35 18.56 -10.62
C PRO A 657 -30.65 19.67 -11.40
N LEU A 658 -30.43 20.84 -10.80
CA LEU A 658 -29.81 22.01 -11.45
C LEU A 658 -28.29 22.07 -11.32
N LEU A 659 -27.66 20.98 -10.84
CA LEU A 659 -26.21 20.93 -10.67
C LEU A 659 -25.46 20.94 -12.01
N SER A 660 -24.44 21.79 -12.12
CA SER A 660 -23.55 21.92 -13.26
C SER A 660 -22.28 21.06 -13.05
N ASP A 661 -21.58 20.77 -14.17
CA ASP A 661 -20.24 20.20 -14.13
C ASP A 661 -19.24 21.22 -13.59
N SER A 662 -18.30 20.80 -12.79
CA SER A 662 -17.24 21.64 -12.22
C SER A 662 -16.03 21.68 -13.15
N HIS A 663 -15.46 22.87 -13.36
CA HIS A 663 -14.33 23.13 -14.26
C HIS A 663 -13.18 23.75 -13.47
N THR A 664 -12.05 23.05 -13.43
CA THR A 664 -10.89 23.47 -12.64
C THR A 664 -9.72 23.85 -13.53
N HIS A 665 -9.20 25.06 -13.32
CA HIS A 665 -7.99 25.56 -13.93
C HIS A 665 -6.90 25.67 -12.88
N VAL A 666 -5.74 25.10 -13.16
CA VAL A 666 -4.56 25.17 -12.31
C VAL A 666 -3.40 25.75 -13.10
N VAL A 667 -2.81 26.82 -12.58
CA VAL A 667 -1.57 27.39 -13.08
C VAL A 667 -0.54 27.27 -11.98
N LYS A 668 0.59 26.64 -12.25
CA LYS A 668 1.69 26.51 -11.29
C LYS A 668 2.99 27.01 -11.89
N PHE A 669 3.68 27.85 -11.16
CA PHE A 669 5.03 28.28 -11.47
C PHE A 669 5.99 27.72 -10.44
N ASP A 670 7.02 27.03 -10.89
CA ASP A 670 8.09 26.47 -10.07
C ASP A 670 9.40 27.20 -10.39
N PHE A 671 10.16 27.54 -9.39
CA PHE A 671 11.50 28.09 -9.49
C PHE A 671 12.44 27.34 -8.57
N TRP A 672 13.64 27.00 -9.06
CA TRP A 672 14.67 26.42 -8.24
C TRP A 672 16.05 26.99 -8.60
N HIS A 673 16.86 27.13 -7.57
CA HIS A 673 18.25 27.52 -7.68
C HIS A 673 19.07 26.74 -6.68
N HIS A 674 19.95 25.86 -7.16
CA HIS A 674 20.78 24.98 -6.36
C HIS A 674 22.25 25.30 -6.60
N PHE A 675 23.02 25.36 -5.53
CA PHE A 675 24.47 25.53 -5.58
C PHE A 675 25.13 24.31 -4.93
N TYR A 676 25.80 23.49 -5.74
CA TYR A 676 26.48 22.27 -5.34
C TYR A 676 27.99 22.56 -5.18
N LYS A 677 28.50 22.67 -3.95
CA LYS A 677 29.92 22.69 -3.66
C LYS A 677 30.20 21.74 -2.51
N SER A 678 31.13 20.79 -2.68
CA SER A 678 31.48 19.69 -1.79
C SER A 678 31.46 20.04 -0.29
N ARG A 679 30.51 20.12 0.44
CA ARG A 679 30.19 20.42 1.85
C ARG A 679 29.30 21.66 2.08
N ARG A 680 28.83 22.37 1.03
CA ARG A 680 28.03 23.61 1.20
C ARG A 680 26.90 23.65 0.16
N ASN A 681 26.00 22.72 0.21
CA ASN A 681 24.82 22.77 -0.65
C ASN A 681 23.90 23.87 -0.17
N ARG A 682 23.59 24.82 -1.05
CA ARG A 682 22.59 25.86 -0.83
C ARG A 682 21.51 25.68 -1.86
N TYR A 683 20.27 25.84 -1.45
CA TYR A 683 19.19 25.83 -2.43
C TYR A 683 18.07 26.79 -2.03
N ILE A 684 17.40 27.26 -3.06
CA ILE A 684 16.12 27.97 -2.98
C ILE A 684 15.18 27.23 -3.91
N ASN A 685 14.07 26.76 -3.38
CA ASN A 685 12.95 26.24 -4.17
C ASN A 685 11.73 27.09 -3.82
N ALA A 686 11.09 27.64 -4.82
CA ALA A 686 9.85 28.40 -4.66
C ALA A 686 8.83 27.89 -5.67
N ASP A 687 7.60 27.70 -5.21
CA ASP A 687 6.49 27.45 -6.10
C ASP A 687 5.29 28.31 -5.72
N ILE A 688 4.54 28.71 -6.72
CA ILE A 688 3.25 29.36 -6.56
C ILE A 688 2.24 28.69 -7.47
N GLN A 689 1.12 28.28 -6.88
CA GLN A 689 0.02 27.66 -7.58
C GLN A 689 -1.24 28.50 -7.42
N TYR A 690 -1.86 28.86 -8.52
CA TYR A 690 -3.19 29.43 -8.58
C TYR A 690 -4.17 28.39 -9.11
N MET A 691 -5.25 28.17 -8.38
CA MET A 691 -6.33 27.27 -8.76
C MET A 691 -7.65 28.05 -8.78
N ARG A 692 -8.40 27.93 -9.85
CA ARG A 692 -9.76 28.47 -9.98
C ARG A 692 -10.72 27.34 -10.32
N ILE A 693 -11.81 27.27 -9.58
CA ILE A 693 -12.87 26.29 -9.78
C ILE A 693 -14.17 27.02 -10.11
N ASN A 694 -14.66 26.81 -11.31
CA ASN A 694 -15.98 27.25 -11.72
C ASN A 694 -16.98 26.13 -11.40
N ASP A 695 -18.19 26.51 -10.99
CA ASP A 695 -19.28 25.58 -10.62
C ASP A 695 -18.84 24.50 -9.62
N ARG A 696 -18.14 24.93 -8.56
CA ARG A 696 -17.71 24.04 -7.50
C ARG A 696 -18.90 23.46 -6.76
N LEU A 697 -18.97 22.13 -6.66
CA LEU A 697 -19.95 21.44 -5.85
C LEU A 697 -19.71 21.75 -4.36
N CYS A 698 -20.74 22.25 -3.70
CA CYS A 698 -20.80 22.52 -2.27
C CYS A 698 -22.05 21.90 -1.68
N ARG A 699 -22.12 21.88 -0.38
CA ARG A 699 -23.31 21.50 0.37
C ARG A 699 -23.84 22.73 1.09
N SER A 700 -25.03 23.21 0.70
CA SER A 700 -25.77 24.22 1.46
C SER A 700 -26.51 23.56 2.63
N MET A 701 -26.74 24.33 3.67
CA MET A 701 -27.53 23.92 4.84
C MET A 701 -28.52 25.01 5.19
N THR A 702 -29.79 24.64 5.27
CA THR A 702 -30.84 25.47 5.85
C THR A 702 -31.24 24.94 7.21
N TYR A 703 -31.44 25.82 8.18
CA TYR A 703 -31.83 25.48 9.55
C TYR A 703 -33.20 26.05 9.89
N ASN A 704 -34.15 25.18 10.20
CA ASN A 704 -35.43 25.60 10.70
C ASN A 704 -35.41 25.76 12.22
N LYS A 705 -35.47 27.03 12.68
CA LYS A 705 -35.39 27.37 14.12
C LYS A 705 -36.57 26.86 14.96
N VAL A 706 -37.71 26.56 14.34
CA VAL A 706 -38.92 26.10 15.06
C VAL A 706 -38.86 24.59 15.30
N THR A 707 -38.44 23.82 14.25
CA THR A 707 -38.40 22.35 14.32
C THR A 707 -37.03 21.79 14.65
N GLY A 708 -35.95 22.61 14.64
CA GLY A 708 -34.59 22.15 14.79
C GLY A 708 -34.02 21.37 13.60
N VAL A 709 -34.79 21.22 12.52
CA VAL A 709 -34.41 20.45 11.35
C VAL A 709 -33.35 21.16 10.53
N ARG A 710 -32.30 20.44 10.16
CA ARG A 710 -31.25 20.87 9.23
C ARG A 710 -31.48 20.20 7.88
N THR A 711 -31.71 20.97 6.83
CA THR A 711 -31.82 20.45 5.47
C THR A 711 -30.53 20.73 4.71
N TYR A 712 -29.92 19.68 4.18
CA TYR A 712 -28.70 19.73 3.37
C TYR A 712 -29.03 19.49 1.91
N ARG A 713 -28.57 20.40 1.04
CA ARG A 713 -28.77 20.32 -0.41
C ARG A 713 -27.44 20.56 -1.14
N PRO A 714 -27.08 19.75 -2.15
CA PRO A 714 -25.93 20.04 -3.00
C PRO A 714 -26.23 21.24 -3.90
N GLU A 715 -25.24 22.14 -4.03
CA GLU A 715 -25.32 23.33 -4.88
C GLU A 715 -24.00 23.54 -5.61
N THR A 716 -24.03 24.21 -6.75
CA THR A 716 -22.84 24.66 -7.46
C THR A 716 -22.64 26.16 -7.26
N VAL A 717 -21.42 26.53 -6.85
CA VAL A 717 -21.05 27.90 -6.56
C VAL A 717 -19.83 28.34 -7.36
N ASN A 718 -19.82 29.60 -7.79
CA ASN A 718 -18.73 30.22 -8.52
C ASN A 718 -17.88 31.12 -7.62
N GLY A 719 -16.75 31.60 -8.15
CA GLY A 719 -15.86 32.50 -7.44
C GLY A 719 -14.85 31.80 -6.53
N ASN A 720 -14.74 30.48 -6.61
CA ASN A 720 -13.78 29.74 -5.82
C ASN A 720 -12.38 29.82 -6.45
N TRP A 721 -11.43 30.31 -5.69
CA TRP A 721 -10.02 30.30 -6.06
C TRP A 721 -9.15 30.07 -4.84
N ASN A 722 -7.94 29.60 -5.11
CA ASN A 722 -6.94 29.31 -4.09
C ASN A 722 -5.56 29.68 -4.65
N ILE A 723 -4.74 30.32 -3.84
CA ILE A 723 -3.31 30.54 -4.12
C ILE A 723 -2.52 29.84 -3.00
N VAL A 724 -1.60 28.99 -3.40
CA VAL A 724 -0.64 28.35 -2.51
C VAL A 724 0.75 28.75 -2.97
N ALA A 725 1.55 29.29 -2.06
CA ALA A 725 2.94 29.64 -2.31
C ALA A 725 3.83 28.95 -1.27
N ASN A 726 4.86 28.26 -1.73
CA ASN A 726 5.84 27.59 -0.89
C ASN A 726 7.22 28.17 -1.20
N LEU A 727 8.02 28.37 -0.15
CA LEU A 727 9.41 28.78 -0.26
C LEU A 727 10.26 27.90 0.67
N ASN A 728 11.17 27.15 0.09
CA ASN A 728 12.16 26.36 0.81
C ASN A 728 13.54 26.95 0.58
N PHE A 729 14.18 27.40 1.65
CA PHE A 729 15.52 27.95 1.63
C PHE A 729 16.43 27.15 2.55
N ASN A 730 17.57 26.72 2.04
CA ASN A 730 18.59 26.05 2.82
C ASN A 730 19.94 26.74 2.62
N ARG A 731 20.60 27.09 3.74
CA ARG A 731 21.94 27.64 3.75
C ARG A 731 22.69 27.16 5.01
N PRO A 732 23.84 26.52 4.91
CA PRO A 732 24.66 26.19 6.07
C PRO A 732 25.14 27.47 6.77
N LEU A 733 24.92 27.57 8.08
CA LEU A 733 25.26 28.76 8.89
C LEU A 733 26.68 28.76 9.41
N ALA A 734 27.36 27.62 9.47
CA ALA A 734 28.73 27.50 9.94
C ALA A 734 29.53 26.47 9.15
N GLU A 735 30.83 26.65 9.09
CA GLU A 735 31.79 25.62 8.68
C GLU A 735 32.08 24.73 9.91
N LYS A 736 31.89 23.44 9.78
CA LYS A 736 32.55 22.45 10.64
C LYS A 736 33.45 21.58 9.81
#